data_82ce64de268ff286ad65f962e64c7e8d
#
_entry.id   82ce64de268ff286ad65f962e64c7e8d
#
_cell.length_a   1.000
_cell.length_b   1.000
_cell.length_c   1.000
_cell.angle_alpha   90.00
_cell.angle_beta   90.00
_cell.angle_gamma   90.00
#
_symmetry.space_group_name_H-M   'P 1'
#
loop_
_entity.id
_entity.type
_entity.pdbx_description
1 polymer ?
#
loop_
_entity_poly.entity_id
_entity_poly.type
_entity_poly.pdbx_seq_one_letter_code
_entity_poly.pdbx_strand_id
1 'polypeptide(L)'
;GLVLLLVLVEFMVLALRFVGDFRTGGVIDITPDLIIPYAEECTNDDRGARVENFTGLFATTRWIDLPRGSYQVCINYVNDGEDGEVSFLDEIMPTAQYDAAKLPAERTRTVFSLWMPYGCETAQLQFTADCGKNQVIYITGAQIVPTHAWAYVRLLTGLAFCAVLDWVILLLTRRVKFPIHTLRGRYIAMALVGIGVFACLPLGLGYLTYGHDLSIHLSRIEGLKAGLLAGQFPVRMDPAIINEKGYPFSLMYSDVFLYPAAVLRILGFSLQTSYKVYVASITAATVGITFYALRKMFRSDCAALLGTALYTLSFYRLTNVFVRAAVGEYTAMAFLPLVVYGLWRIYHQSPADGKKAEPWCWLPFALGFTGLLQSHLLTTELAVFFTAAFCLLYFKKTFTRPVLPALCKAAGAAIVWNLWFMVPLLQYMVQGVCRISGKYDAAYLYDSSVYLGQMFLMFGQSSGVAESIQSGIAGEMPQTLGLALAAGAFFFLLAVLDPAVRKSSRDAARIGSLTLGFGLLAAWCASDLCPWYALFRCEPLQALSKTLGKLQFAWRFFTPATMLLVVCACCAVVLYRKFRPEAAKAMAAALLALTIIPAGYLMYDKCTTSEAVTYMSLAAVDGLPGQVGGGEYLPTEDTTTDDSVWGRLTPEADDGVELTEFTKNGLTIQLAAQNTGDTEASIRLPLFYYPGYHMTAADGAALTHKNGYLTVTLAPGWQGSVQVRWTGMWFWRAADCISLLGIAATVVLYRKSQKNAAHV
;
A
#
# COMPACT_ATOMS: atom_id res chain seq x y z
N GLY A 1 15.12 -23.00 37.23
CA GLY A 1 16.56 -22.69 37.07
C GLY A 1 16.89 -22.12 35.72
N LEU A 2 16.74 -22.91 34.63
CA LEU A 2 17.19 -22.50 33.26
C LEU A 2 16.45 -21.24 32.73
N VAL A 3 15.14 -21.14 32.92
CA VAL A 3 14.34 -19.99 32.45
C VAL A 3 14.72 -18.72 33.23
N LEU A 4 14.94 -18.85 34.57
CA LEU A 4 15.37 -17.72 35.38
C LEU A 4 16.77 -17.24 34.98
N LEU A 5 17.67 -18.17 34.64
CA LEU A 5 18.99 -17.85 34.12
C LEU A 5 18.93 -17.13 32.77
N LEU A 6 18.06 -17.59 31.86
CA LEU A 6 17.85 -16.97 30.56
C LEU A 6 17.37 -15.53 30.72
N VAL A 7 16.30 -15.30 31.49
CA VAL A 7 15.76 -13.97 31.77
C VAL A 7 16.81 -13.05 32.43
N LEU A 8 17.63 -13.57 33.34
CA LEU A 8 18.72 -12.80 33.95
C LEU A 8 19.78 -12.40 32.91
N VAL A 9 20.16 -13.31 32.02
CA VAL A 9 21.14 -13.04 30.95
C VAL A 9 20.57 -12.00 29.98
N GLU A 10 19.31 -12.17 29.53
CA GLU A 10 18.63 -11.20 28.66
C GLU A 10 18.56 -9.81 29.32
N PHE A 11 18.14 -9.75 30.58
CA PHE A 11 18.12 -8.49 31.32
C PHE A 11 19.50 -7.84 31.42
N MET A 12 20.53 -8.63 31.72
CA MET A 12 21.91 -8.14 31.82
C MET A 12 22.39 -7.59 30.47
N VAL A 13 22.15 -8.31 29.38
CA VAL A 13 22.51 -7.88 28.00
C VAL A 13 21.79 -6.60 27.62
N LEU A 14 20.47 -6.53 27.90
CA LEU A 14 19.67 -5.34 27.59
C LEU A 14 20.10 -4.14 28.45
N ALA A 15 20.41 -4.34 29.73
CA ALA A 15 20.87 -3.29 30.61
C ALA A 15 22.25 -2.74 30.22
N LEU A 16 23.21 -3.63 29.88
CA LEU A 16 24.53 -3.22 29.39
C LEU A 16 24.43 -2.46 28.07
N ARG A 17 23.59 -2.95 27.16
CA ARG A 17 23.33 -2.28 25.89
C ARG A 17 22.67 -0.91 26.09
N PHE A 18 21.67 -0.81 26.96
CA PHE A 18 21.01 0.44 27.29
C PHE A 18 21.99 1.47 27.86
N VAL A 19 22.83 1.07 28.81
CA VAL A 19 23.87 1.95 29.35
C VAL A 19 24.84 2.43 28.29
N GLY A 20 25.21 1.56 27.34
CA GLY A 20 26.04 1.93 26.17
C GLY A 20 25.34 2.94 25.26
N ASP A 21 24.08 2.68 24.92
CA ASP A 21 23.28 3.56 24.05
C ASP A 21 22.88 4.88 24.76
N PHE A 22 22.82 4.88 26.10
CA PHE A 22 22.50 6.07 26.89
C PHE A 22 23.69 7.03 27.05
N ARG A 23 24.90 6.52 26.93
CA ARG A 23 26.12 7.34 26.87
C ARG A 23 26.19 7.97 25.48
N THR A 24 25.53 9.11 25.34
CA THR A 24 25.53 9.88 24.09
C THR A 24 26.89 10.55 23.88
N GLY A 25 27.28 10.71 22.61
CA GLY A 25 28.43 11.54 22.23
C GLY A 25 28.25 13.01 22.65
N GLY A 26 29.29 13.83 22.51
CA GLY A 26 29.22 15.26 22.77
C GLY A 26 28.31 16.00 21.78
N VAL A 27 27.97 17.24 22.10
CA VAL A 27 27.33 18.16 21.16
C VAL A 27 28.32 18.46 20.04
N ILE A 28 27.86 18.40 18.78
CA ILE A 28 28.63 18.79 17.61
C ILE A 28 28.22 20.22 17.27
N ASP A 29 29.14 21.15 17.46
CA ASP A 29 28.97 22.54 17.10
C ASP A 29 29.49 22.77 15.68
N ILE A 30 28.65 23.32 14.82
CA ILE A 30 28.96 23.69 13.43
C ILE A 30 29.05 25.22 13.41
N THR A 31 30.29 25.67 13.52
CA THR A 31 30.64 27.10 13.47
C THR A 31 30.66 27.59 12.03
N PRO A 32 30.61 28.91 11.77
CA PRO A 32 30.60 29.48 10.41
C PRO A 32 31.68 28.95 9.49
N ASP A 33 32.88 28.69 10.00
CA ASP A 33 34.03 28.17 9.24
C ASP A 33 33.86 26.69 8.78
N LEU A 34 32.91 25.98 9.32
CA LEU A 34 32.56 24.62 8.91
C LEU A 34 31.45 24.59 7.82
N ILE A 35 30.86 25.75 7.50
CA ILE A 35 29.88 25.90 6.44
C ILE A 35 30.63 26.30 5.16
N ILE A 36 30.43 25.52 4.10
CA ILE A 36 31.12 25.70 2.82
C ILE A 36 30.14 26.32 1.80
N PRO A 37 30.47 27.47 1.18
CA PRO A 37 29.72 27.96 0.06
C PRO A 37 29.69 26.92 -1.08
N TYR A 38 28.49 26.68 -1.63
CA TYR A 38 28.27 25.79 -2.75
C TYR A 38 27.99 26.56 -4.05
N ALA A 39 27.18 27.62 -3.97
CA ALA A 39 26.90 28.50 -5.06
C ALA A 39 27.95 29.67 -5.13
N GLU A 40 28.22 30.16 -6.33
CA GLU A 40 29.13 31.30 -6.53
C GLU A 40 28.61 32.59 -5.87
N GLU A 41 27.30 32.72 -5.75
CA GLU A 41 26.60 33.83 -5.12
C GLU A 41 26.66 33.77 -3.57
N CYS A 42 27.06 32.64 -3.00
CA CYS A 42 27.17 32.49 -1.55
C CYS A 42 28.49 33.07 -1.07
N THR A 43 28.41 34.01 -0.13
CA THR A 43 29.56 34.57 0.58
C THR A 43 29.62 34.02 1.99
N ASN A 44 30.81 33.69 2.50
CA ASN A 44 31.03 33.26 3.86
C ASN A 44 31.92 34.30 4.57
N ASP A 45 31.44 34.78 5.71
CA ASP A 45 32.18 35.72 6.57
C ASP A 45 32.22 35.19 8.02
N ASP A 46 32.80 35.95 8.95
CA ASP A 46 32.90 35.56 10.37
C ASP A 46 31.53 35.31 11.06
N ARG A 47 30.44 35.72 10.40
CA ARG A 47 29.06 35.55 10.89
C ARG A 47 28.38 34.36 10.26
N GLY A 48 28.84 33.82 9.15
CA GLY A 48 28.31 32.60 8.51
C GLY A 48 28.12 32.75 6.99
N ALA A 49 27.38 31.78 6.41
CA ALA A 49 27.09 31.71 4.99
C ALA A 49 25.91 32.63 4.63
N ARG A 50 26.09 33.51 3.67
CA ARG A 50 25.11 34.51 3.21
C ARG A 50 24.83 34.34 1.72
N VAL A 51 23.56 34.39 1.35
CA VAL A 51 23.13 34.52 -0.04
C VAL A 51 22.02 35.54 -0.19
N GLU A 52 21.97 36.19 -1.34
CA GLU A 52 21.02 37.24 -1.69
C GLU A 52 20.51 37.05 -3.11
N ASN A 53 19.20 37.25 -3.36
CA ASN A 53 18.61 37.16 -4.70
C ASN A 53 18.88 35.79 -5.38
N PHE A 54 18.81 34.67 -4.64
CA PHE A 54 19.22 33.36 -5.11
C PHE A 54 18.16 32.33 -4.84
N THR A 55 17.98 31.39 -5.77
CA THR A 55 17.10 30.20 -5.60
C THR A 55 17.90 28.93 -5.89
N GLY A 56 17.96 28.04 -4.91
CA GLY A 56 18.64 26.75 -4.99
C GLY A 56 19.56 26.44 -3.81
N LEU A 57 20.41 25.43 -3.96
CA LEU A 57 21.39 25.01 -2.97
C LEU A 57 22.54 26.03 -2.93
N PHE A 58 22.76 26.72 -1.79
CA PHE A 58 23.77 27.74 -1.68
C PHE A 58 24.93 27.39 -0.75
N ALA A 59 24.70 26.57 0.29
CA ALA A 59 25.77 26.21 1.22
C ALA A 59 25.60 24.78 1.72
N THR A 60 26.72 24.15 2.12
CA THR A 60 26.77 22.82 2.74
C THR A 60 27.70 22.85 3.94
N THR A 61 27.55 21.89 4.86
CA THR A 61 28.58 21.67 5.90
C THR A 61 29.70 20.78 5.34
N ARG A 62 30.85 20.76 6.03
CA ARG A 62 31.80 19.67 5.89
C ARG A 62 31.14 18.34 6.28
N TRP A 63 31.80 17.23 5.94
CA TRP A 63 31.34 15.91 6.37
C TRP A 63 31.35 15.81 7.89
N ILE A 64 30.28 15.26 8.41
CA ILE A 64 30.04 15.07 9.84
C ILE A 64 29.98 13.56 10.07
N ASP A 65 30.88 13.07 10.91
CA ASP A 65 30.78 11.70 11.42
C ASP A 65 29.72 11.66 12.52
N LEU A 66 28.60 11.02 12.20
CA LEU A 66 27.46 10.94 13.10
C LEU A 66 27.21 9.46 13.47
N PRO A 67 27.54 9.06 14.73
CA PRO A 67 27.23 7.72 15.23
C PRO A 67 25.74 7.43 15.19
N ARG A 68 25.39 6.14 15.20
CA ARG A 68 23.97 5.76 15.37
C ARG A 68 23.38 6.34 16.66
N GLY A 69 22.20 6.91 16.55
CA GLY A 69 21.56 7.57 17.69
C GLY A 69 20.31 8.34 17.29
N SER A 70 19.82 9.12 18.22
CA SER A 70 18.82 10.15 17.96
C SER A 70 19.40 11.50 18.34
N TYR A 71 19.12 12.51 17.54
CA TYR A 71 19.70 13.83 17.66
C TYR A 71 18.63 14.89 17.51
N GLN A 72 18.94 16.06 18.03
CA GLN A 72 18.21 17.30 17.77
C GLN A 72 19.14 18.24 17.04
N VAL A 73 18.78 18.59 15.82
CA VAL A 73 19.54 19.53 14.99
C VAL A 73 18.93 20.90 15.16
N CYS A 74 19.75 21.87 15.55
CA CYS A 74 19.35 23.24 15.81
C CYS A 74 20.10 24.12 14.81
N ILE A 75 19.39 24.85 13.96
CA ILE A 75 19.96 25.78 12.98
C ILE A 75 19.67 27.19 13.44
N ASN A 76 20.71 28.01 13.53
CA ASN A 76 20.60 29.44 13.77
C ASN A 76 20.78 30.20 12.45
N TYR A 77 19.87 31.10 12.15
CA TYR A 77 19.85 31.80 10.87
C TYR A 77 19.14 33.15 10.98
N VAL A 78 19.29 33.95 9.95
CA VAL A 78 18.48 35.14 9.71
C VAL A 78 17.91 34.98 8.29
N ASN A 79 16.62 35.13 8.15
CA ASN A 79 15.93 35.04 6.87
C ASN A 79 14.93 36.19 6.79
N ASP A 80 15.13 37.09 5.83
CA ASP A 80 14.20 38.19 5.52
C ASP A 80 13.46 37.99 4.20
N GLY A 81 13.58 36.74 3.65
CA GLY A 81 12.99 36.30 2.40
C GLY A 81 11.79 35.43 2.54
N GLU A 82 11.44 34.75 1.44
CA GLU A 82 10.53 33.65 1.43
C GLU A 82 11.21 32.38 1.98
N ASP A 83 10.60 31.22 1.87
CA ASP A 83 11.03 30.01 2.56
C ASP A 83 12.46 29.56 2.17
N GLY A 84 13.35 29.40 3.16
CA GLY A 84 14.55 28.60 3.07
C GLY A 84 14.34 27.20 3.61
N GLU A 85 15.19 26.26 3.25
CA GLU A 85 15.15 24.89 3.74
C GLU A 85 16.55 24.39 4.12
N VAL A 86 16.61 23.57 5.16
CA VAL A 86 17.80 22.77 5.49
C VAL A 86 17.46 21.30 5.38
N SER A 87 18.26 20.53 4.67
CA SER A 87 18.16 19.08 4.60
C SER A 87 19.40 18.40 5.18
N PHE A 88 19.20 17.27 5.84
CA PHE A 88 20.25 16.41 6.36
C PHE A 88 20.31 15.12 5.52
N LEU A 89 21.43 14.88 4.90
CA LEU A 89 21.60 13.76 3.97
C LEU A 89 22.98 13.10 4.08
N ASP A 90 23.13 11.95 3.47
CA ASP A 90 24.39 11.26 3.27
C ASP A 90 24.90 11.56 1.86
N GLU A 91 26.12 12.10 1.73
CA GLU A 91 26.67 12.46 0.42
C GLU A 91 26.96 11.24 -0.47
N ILE A 92 27.37 10.12 0.12
CA ILE A 92 27.65 8.88 -0.62
C ILE A 92 26.34 8.18 -1.03
N MET A 93 25.26 8.36 -0.25
CA MET A 93 23.92 7.88 -0.57
C MET A 93 22.96 9.08 -0.70
N PRO A 94 23.05 9.88 -1.77
CA PRO A 94 22.28 11.14 -1.91
C PRO A 94 20.75 10.93 -1.91
N THR A 95 20.27 9.69 -2.10
CA THR A 95 18.88 9.30 -1.92
C THR A 95 18.49 9.07 -0.46
N ALA A 96 19.44 9.04 0.47
CA ALA A 96 19.22 8.89 1.89
C ALA A 96 19.08 10.26 2.57
N GLN A 97 18.04 11.01 2.23
CA GLN A 97 17.63 12.18 3.00
C GLN A 97 17.04 11.72 4.33
N TYR A 98 17.73 12.02 5.42
CA TYR A 98 17.29 11.60 6.76
C TYR A 98 16.23 12.52 7.33
N ASP A 99 16.34 13.82 7.13
CA ASP A 99 15.34 14.81 7.52
C ASP A 99 15.58 16.16 6.80
N ALA A 100 14.54 17.01 6.80
CA ALA A 100 14.59 18.37 6.31
C ALA A 100 13.71 19.28 7.18
N ALA A 101 14.02 20.57 7.22
CA ALA A 101 13.22 21.54 7.93
C ALA A 101 13.25 22.91 7.22
N LYS A 102 12.11 23.60 7.26
CA LYS A 102 11.99 24.97 6.74
C LYS A 102 12.68 25.97 7.64
N LEU A 103 13.18 27.03 7.03
CA LEU A 103 13.81 28.20 7.67
C LEU A 103 12.92 29.44 7.48
N PRO A 104 11.76 29.53 8.17
CA PRO A 104 10.82 30.62 7.94
C PRO A 104 11.38 31.98 8.38
N ALA A 105 11.02 33.04 7.67
CA ALA A 105 11.48 34.41 7.92
C ALA A 105 11.14 34.96 9.32
N GLU A 106 10.09 34.47 9.94
CA GLU A 106 9.62 34.92 11.25
C GLU A 106 10.48 34.41 12.43
N ARG A 107 11.45 33.53 12.17
CA ARG A 107 12.25 32.87 13.20
C ARG A 107 13.74 33.05 12.92
N THR A 108 14.51 33.03 13.97
CA THR A 108 15.98 33.04 13.90
C THR A 108 16.60 31.70 14.25
N ARG A 109 15.77 30.72 14.56
CA ARG A 109 16.20 29.37 14.92
C ARG A 109 15.14 28.35 14.51
N THR A 110 15.59 27.28 13.85
CA THR A 110 14.79 26.07 13.56
C THR A 110 15.41 24.89 14.29
N VAL A 111 14.55 23.98 14.74
CA VAL A 111 14.96 22.75 15.43
C VAL A 111 14.17 21.58 14.86
N PHE A 112 14.88 20.53 14.47
CA PHE A 112 14.25 19.28 14.03
C PHE A 112 14.91 18.06 14.66
N SER A 113 14.20 16.93 14.69
CA SER A 113 14.68 15.68 15.27
C SER A 113 15.25 14.80 14.19
N LEU A 114 16.47 14.32 14.39
CA LEU A 114 17.17 13.43 13.49
C LEU A 114 17.25 12.03 14.08
N TRP A 115 16.92 11.03 13.31
CA TRP A 115 16.96 9.64 13.70
C TRP A 115 17.96 8.86 12.84
N MET A 116 19.07 8.43 13.46
CA MET A 116 20.18 7.72 12.80
C MET A 116 20.27 6.29 13.30
N PRO A 117 19.56 5.33 12.70
CA PRO A 117 19.63 3.92 13.12
C PRO A 117 20.97 3.26 12.80
N TYR A 118 21.71 3.81 11.86
CA TYR A 118 23.06 3.44 11.44
C TYR A 118 23.95 4.68 11.53
N GLY A 119 25.23 4.51 11.78
CA GLY A 119 26.16 5.63 11.70
C GLY A 119 26.30 6.13 10.25
N CYS A 120 26.68 7.38 10.09
CA CYS A 120 26.99 7.99 8.80
C CYS A 120 28.26 8.82 8.93
N GLU A 121 29.29 8.46 8.17
CA GLU A 121 30.59 9.15 8.20
C GLU A 121 30.64 10.36 7.23
N THR A 122 29.69 10.44 6.31
CA THR A 122 29.60 11.46 5.24
C THR A 122 28.30 12.25 5.31
N ALA A 123 27.78 12.45 6.52
CA ALA A 123 26.59 13.26 6.73
C ALA A 123 26.84 14.73 6.47
N GLN A 124 25.89 15.40 5.82
CA GLN A 124 25.94 16.84 5.53
C GLN A 124 24.60 17.51 5.83
N LEU A 125 24.68 18.77 6.26
CA LEU A 125 23.58 19.72 6.19
C LEU A 125 23.71 20.50 4.87
N GLN A 126 22.65 20.49 4.09
CA GLN A 126 22.54 21.28 2.86
C GLN A 126 21.50 22.38 3.06
N PHE A 127 21.84 23.61 2.68
CA PHE A 127 21.00 24.79 2.85
C PHE A 127 20.55 25.29 1.49
N THR A 128 19.23 25.30 1.28
CA THR A 128 18.60 25.84 0.08
C THR A 128 17.89 27.15 0.39
N ALA A 129 17.89 28.06 -0.55
CA ALA A 129 17.20 29.33 -0.46
C ALA A 129 16.18 29.47 -1.59
N ASP A 130 15.09 30.19 -1.33
CA ASP A 130 14.20 30.75 -2.33
C ASP A 130 14.02 32.22 -2.01
N CYS A 131 14.99 33.03 -2.47
CA CYS A 131 15.09 34.46 -2.18
C CYS A 131 14.60 35.27 -3.38
N GLY A 132 13.54 36.02 -3.20
CA GLY A 132 13.11 37.05 -4.15
C GLY A 132 14.08 38.26 -4.22
N LYS A 133 13.73 39.30 -4.99
CA LYS A 133 14.56 40.50 -5.11
C LYS A 133 14.75 41.19 -3.76
N ASN A 134 16.02 41.47 -3.41
CA ASN A 134 16.46 42.13 -2.17
C ASN A 134 16.20 41.32 -0.89
N GLN A 135 16.07 40.00 -1.00
CA GLN A 135 15.92 39.11 0.14
C GLN A 135 17.24 38.40 0.44
N VAL A 136 17.50 38.14 1.72
CA VAL A 136 18.75 37.56 2.22
C VAL A 136 18.48 36.43 3.16
N ILE A 137 19.17 35.30 2.97
CA ILE A 137 19.28 34.23 3.98
C ILE A 137 20.73 34.19 4.47
N TYR A 138 20.87 34.06 5.78
CA TYR A 138 22.14 34.07 6.48
C TYR A 138 22.16 32.91 7.48
N ILE A 139 22.99 31.88 7.29
CA ILE A 139 23.16 30.77 8.23
C ILE A 139 24.32 31.10 9.18
N THR A 140 23.99 31.31 10.45
CA THR A 140 24.96 31.73 11.46
C THR A 140 25.60 30.57 12.22
N GLY A 141 25.11 29.34 12.03
CA GLY A 141 25.67 28.13 12.62
C GLY A 141 24.62 27.08 12.90
N ALA A 142 25.07 25.91 13.29
CA ALA A 142 24.21 24.80 13.65
C ALA A 142 24.78 24.02 14.85
N GLN A 143 23.91 23.30 15.54
CA GLN A 143 24.28 22.38 16.63
C GLN A 143 23.55 21.04 16.45
N ILE A 144 24.26 19.94 16.57
CA ILE A 144 23.70 18.61 16.63
C ILE A 144 23.84 18.07 18.05
N VAL A 145 22.71 17.97 18.75
CA VAL A 145 22.64 17.59 20.16
C VAL A 145 22.12 16.16 20.28
N PRO A 146 22.89 15.21 20.80
CA PRO A 146 22.42 13.85 20.99
C PRO A 146 21.29 13.79 22.02
N THR A 147 20.30 12.92 21.75
CA THR A 147 19.16 12.67 22.66
C THR A 147 19.13 11.22 23.14
N HIS A 148 18.38 10.96 24.21
CA HIS A 148 18.26 9.59 24.75
C HIS A 148 17.15 8.76 24.11
N ALA A 149 16.40 9.31 23.15
CA ALA A 149 15.25 8.62 22.52
C ALA A 149 15.65 7.29 21.90
N TRP A 150 16.82 7.23 21.25
CA TRP A 150 17.38 6.02 20.67
C TRP A 150 17.56 4.89 21.70
N ALA A 151 18.15 5.18 22.85
CA ALA A 151 18.37 4.20 23.91
C ALA A 151 17.06 3.59 24.42
N TYR A 152 16.03 4.41 24.61
CA TYR A 152 14.71 3.94 25.03
C TYR A 152 14.03 3.08 23.98
N VAL A 153 14.05 3.49 22.70
CA VAL A 153 13.46 2.70 21.61
C VAL A 153 14.16 1.35 21.47
N ARG A 154 15.50 1.32 21.55
CA ARG A 154 16.26 0.06 21.51
C ARG A 154 16.01 -0.83 22.71
N LEU A 155 15.84 -0.26 23.89
CA LEU A 155 15.46 -1.01 25.08
C LEU A 155 14.07 -1.64 24.91
N LEU A 156 13.08 -0.85 24.50
CA LEU A 156 11.71 -1.33 24.32
C LEU A 156 11.62 -2.40 23.22
N THR A 157 12.30 -2.22 22.10
CA THR A 157 12.34 -3.22 21.02
C THR A 157 13.08 -4.48 21.46
N GLY A 158 14.16 -4.35 22.21
CA GLY A 158 14.88 -5.48 22.82
C GLY A 158 14.01 -6.26 23.81
N LEU A 159 13.31 -5.56 24.71
CA LEU A 159 12.36 -6.18 25.65
C LEU A 159 11.23 -6.91 24.92
N ALA A 160 10.66 -6.29 23.88
CA ALA A 160 9.63 -6.93 23.06
C ALA A 160 10.15 -8.19 22.35
N PHE A 161 11.38 -8.14 21.81
CA PHE A 161 12.03 -9.30 21.19
C PHE A 161 12.26 -10.43 22.21
N CYS A 162 12.83 -10.13 23.38
CA CYS A 162 13.02 -11.12 24.45
C CYS A 162 11.69 -11.71 24.93
N ALA A 163 10.65 -10.87 25.10
CA ALA A 163 9.32 -11.35 25.48
C ALA A 163 8.72 -12.31 24.45
N VAL A 164 8.89 -12.04 23.16
CA VAL A 164 8.46 -12.94 22.08
C VAL A 164 9.28 -14.22 22.08
N LEU A 165 10.61 -14.14 22.27
CA LEU A 165 11.50 -15.28 22.34
C LEU A 165 11.17 -16.17 23.53
N ASP A 166 11.02 -15.60 24.73
CA ASP A 166 10.60 -16.28 25.94
C ASP A 166 9.24 -16.97 25.76
N TRP A 167 8.28 -16.26 25.16
CA TRP A 167 6.97 -16.83 24.87
C TRP A 167 7.07 -18.04 23.93
N VAL A 168 7.89 -17.95 22.87
CA VAL A 168 8.17 -19.08 21.96
C VAL A 168 8.83 -20.24 22.71
N ILE A 169 9.83 -19.97 23.56
CA ILE A 169 10.54 -20.98 24.38
C ILE A 169 9.55 -21.65 25.35
N LEU A 170 8.70 -20.89 26.03
CA LEU A 170 7.67 -21.41 26.92
C LEU A 170 6.64 -22.27 26.19
N LEU A 171 6.25 -21.87 24.97
CA LEU A 171 5.41 -22.67 24.08
C LEU A 171 6.08 -24.01 23.69
N LEU A 172 7.34 -23.96 23.26
CA LEU A 172 8.10 -25.16 22.85
C LEU A 172 8.35 -26.10 24.03
N THR A 173 8.62 -25.56 25.22
CA THR A 173 8.85 -26.35 26.45
C THR A 173 7.57 -26.80 27.14
N ARG A 174 6.39 -26.53 26.58
CA ARG A 174 5.07 -26.88 27.12
C ARG A 174 4.75 -26.29 28.50
N ARG A 175 5.43 -25.23 28.92
CA ARG A 175 5.21 -24.60 30.24
C ARG A 175 4.02 -23.64 30.24
N VAL A 176 3.57 -23.17 29.08
CA VAL A 176 2.36 -22.35 28.90
C VAL A 176 1.28 -23.17 28.20
N LYS A 177 0.10 -23.22 28.75
CA LYS A 177 -1.08 -23.82 28.12
C LYS A 177 -1.65 -22.85 27.08
N PHE A 178 -1.15 -22.89 25.87
CA PHE A 178 -1.71 -22.15 24.74
C PHE A 178 -2.52 -23.10 23.83
N PRO A 179 -3.42 -22.58 22.98
CA PRO A 179 -4.30 -23.42 22.14
C PRO A 179 -3.59 -24.41 21.21
N ILE A 180 -2.26 -24.33 21.06
CA ILE A 180 -1.47 -25.28 20.28
C ILE A 180 -0.91 -26.38 21.20
N HIS A 181 -1.76 -27.31 21.59
CA HIS A 181 -1.41 -28.37 22.56
C HIS A 181 -0.60 -29.54 21.97
N THR A 182 -0.56 -29.68 20.64
CA THR A 182 0.09 -30.79 19.96
C THR A 182 1.44 -30.42 19.40
N LEU A 183 2.42 -31.35 19.42
CA LEU A 183 3.72 -31.16 18.75
C LEU A 183 3.54 -30.81 17.27
N ARG A 184 2.62 -31.48 16.59
CA ARG A 184 2.27 -31.21 15.19
C ARG A 184 1.82 -29.77 14.99
N GLY A 185 0.93 -29.26 15.85
CA GLY A 185 0.48 -27.85 15.76
C GLY A 185 1.61 -26.85 15.92
N ARG A 186 2.61 -27.14 16.78
CA ARG A 186 3.80 -26.28 16.96
C ARG A 186 4.68 -26.27 15.72
N TYR A 187 4.95 -27.42 15.09
CA TYR A 187 5.72 -27.47 13.85
C TYR A 187 5.00 -26.74 12.70
N ILE A 188 3.68 -26.83 12.64
CA ILE A 188 2.89 -26.05 11.67
C ILE A 188 3.05 -24.55 11.93
N ALA A 189 2.91 -24.12 13.17
CA ALA A 189 3.08 -22.71 13.53
C ALA A 189 4.48 -22.20 13.21
N MET A 190 5.53 -22.98 13.54
CA MET A 190 6.91 -22.62 13.20
C MET A 190 7.13 -22.52 11.68
N ALA A 191 6.57 -23.45 10.90
CA ALA A 191 6.65 -23.41 9.45
C ALA A 191 5.96 -22.16 8.88
N LEU A 192 4.77 -21.81 9.38
CA LEU A 192 4.05 -20.60 8.94
C LEU A 192 4.81 -19.32 9.30
N VAL A 193 5.35 -19.23 10.51
CA VAL A 193 6.21 -18.12 10.93
C VAL A 193 7.46 -18.06 10.04
N GLY A 194 8.11 -19.20 9.78
CA GLY A 194 9.28 -19.29 8.90
C GLY A 194 8.99 -18.79 7.48
N ILE A 195 7.84 -19.17 6.90
CA ILE A 195 7.40 -18.68 5.58
C ILE A 195 7.20 -17.16 5.62
N GLY A 196 6.53 -16.65 6.65
CA GLY A 196 6.27 -15.21 6.81
C GLY A 196 7.56 -14.39 6.99
N VAL A 197 8.45 -14.85 7.87
CA VAL A 197 9.75 -14.19 8.12
C VAL A 197 10.59 -14.21 6.84
N PHE A 198 10.69 -15.35 6.15
CA PHE A 198 11.43 -15.45 4.90
C PHE A 198 10.86 -14.49 3.84
N ALA A 199 9.53 -14.39 3.71
CA ALA A 199 8.87 -13.45 2.79
C ALA A 199 9.09 -11.97 3.16
N CYS A 200 9.57 -11.66 4.36
CA CYS A 200 9.80 -10.30 4.87
C CYS A 200 11.28 -9.94 5.01
N LEU A 201 12.22 -10.77 4.55
CA LEU A 201 13.66 -10.53 4.74
C LEU A 201 14.12 -9.11 4.34
N PRO A 202 13.71 -8.53 3.18
CA PRO A 202 14.13 -7.18 2.81
C PRO A 202 13.65 -6.09 3.77
N LEU A 203 12.59 -6.32 4.55
CA LEU A 203 12.12 -5.35 5.54
C LEU A 203 13.08 -5.21 6.74
N GLY A 204 14.02 -6.12 6.89
CA GLY A 204 15.08 -6.06 7.92
C GLY A 204 16.17 -5.04 7.62
N LEU A 205 16.24 -4.51 6.40
CA LEU A 205 17.21 -3.48 6.01
C LEU A 205 16.93 -2.15 6.75
N GLY A 206 17.94 -1.31 6.88
CA GLY A 206 17.82 0.02 7.48
C GLY A 206 17.05 1.03 6.63
N TYR A 207 16.77 0.69 5.38
CA TYR A 207 16.12 1.51 4.38
C TYR A 207 14.96 0.74 3.72
N LEU A 208 14.22 1.37 2.83
CA LEU A 208 13.29 0.73 1.90
C LEU A 208 14.02 0.48 0.58
N THR A 209 13.79 -0.67 -0.03
CA THR A 209 14.20 -0.90 -1.42
C THR A 209 13.28 -0.11 -2.34
N TYR A 210 13.83 0.53 -3.36
CA TYR A 210 13.05 1.24 -4.36
C TYR A 210 11.94 0.34 -4.95
N GLY A 211 10.78 0.93 -5.19
CA GLY A 211 9.65 0.28 -5.84
C GLY A 211 8.86 1.29 -6.66
N HIS A 212 8.34 0.88 -7.82
CA HIS A 212 7.71 1.77 -8.80
C HIS A 212 6.58 2.62 -8.19
N ASP A 213 5.71 2.00 -7.38
CA ASP A 213 4.55 2.66 -6.77
C ASP A 213 4.81 3.07 -5.30
N LEU A 214 6.08 2.98 -4.81
CA LEU A 214 6.38 3.17 -3.39
C LEU A 214 6.02 4.57 -2.91
N SER A 215 6.47 5.60 -3.60
CA SER A 215 6.26 7.01 -3.23
C SER A 215 4.79 7.38 -3.17
N ILE A 216 3.97 6.91 -4.12
CA ILE A 216 2.53 7.12 -4.14
C ILE A 216 1.87 6.51 -2.91
N HIS A 217 2.26 5.30 -2.52
CA HIS A 217 1.67 4.62 -1.38
C HIS A 217 2.14 5.18 -0.03
N LEU A 218 3.34 5.70 0.03
CA LEU A 218 3.82 6.47 1.19
C LEU A 218 3.06 7.79 1.32
N SER A 219 2.83 8.50 0.20
CA SER A 219 1.98 9.69 0.14
C SER A 219 0.55 9.41 0.66
N ARG A 220 -0.05 8.26 0.29
CA ARG A 220 -1.36 7.85 0.81
C ARG A 220 -1.38 7.67 2.34
N ILE A 221 -0.31 7.15 2.93
CA ILE A 221 -0.21 7.02 4.40
C ILE A 221 -0.18 8.41 5.06
N GLU A 222 0.60 9.35 4.52
CA GLU A 222 0.64 10.74 5.04
C GLU A 222 -0.69 11.47 4.81
N GLY A 223 -1.32 11.28 3.64
CA GLY A 223 -2.65 11.82 3.35
C GLY A 223 -3.72 11.31 4.33
N LEU A 224 -3.74 10.01 4.63
CA LEU A 224 -4.61 9.43 5.65
C LEU A 224 -4.35 10.01 7.05
N LYS A 225 -3.07 10.14 7.45
CA LYS A 225 -2.68 10.79 8.70
C LYS A 225 -3.24 12.20 8.78
N ALA A 226 -3.03 13.01 7.73
CA ALA A 226 -3.50 14.38 7.66
C ALA A 226 -5.04 14.46 7.72
N GLY A 227 -5.73 13.59 6.99
CA GLY A 227 -7.19 13.51 7.02
C GLY A 227 -7.75 13.15 8.39
N LEU A 228 -7.14 12.17 9.08
CA LEU A 228 -7.52 11.80 10.46
C LEU A 228 -7.30 12.95 11.44
N LEU A 229 -6.16 13.64 11.36
CA LEU A 229 -5.85 14.80 12.23
C LEU A 229 -6.80 15.99 11.94
N ALA A 230 -7.27 16.13 10.69
CA ALA A 230 -8.30 17.09 10.31
C ALA A 230 -9.73 16.66 10.74
N GLY A 231 -9.87 15.54 11.45
CA GLY A 231 -11.16 15.05 11.97
C GLY A 231 -12.03 14.32 10.95
N GLN A 232 -11.50 13.91 9.79
CA GLN A 232 -12.23 13.10 8.83
C GLN A 232 -12.23 11.62 9.25
N PHE A 233 -13.42 11.01 9.30
CA PHE A 233 -13.56 9.56 9.42
C PHE A 233 -14.86 9.07 8.78
N PRO A 234 -14.82 8.14 7.81
CA PRO A 234 -13.60 7.73 7.10
C PRO A 234 -13.00 8.89 6.30
N VAL A 235 -11.67 8.87 6.11
CA VAL A 235 -10.97 9.82 5.25
C VAL A 235 -11.42 9.57 3.81
N ARG A 236 -11.72 10.63 3.07
CA ARG A 236 -12.15 10.56 1.66
C ARG A 236 -11.41 11.54 0.78
N MET A 237 -11.02 12.66 1.36
CA MET A 237 -10.27 13.71 0.69
C MET A 237 -9.00 13.96 1.49
N ASP A 238 -7.86 13.76 0.86
CA ASP A 238 -6.55 13.92 1.48
C ASP A 238 -6.17 15.41 1.47
N PRO A 239 -6.14 16.09 2.65
CA PRO A 239 -6.03 17.54 2.69
C PRO A 239 -4.63 18.06 2.42
N ALA A 240 -3.59 17.25 2.64
CA ALA A 240 -2.18 17.65 2.50
C ALA A 240 -1.62 17.44 1.09
N ILE A 241 -2.32 16.72 0.22
CA ILE A 241 -1.81 16.37 -1.11
C ILE A 241 -1.91 17.55 -2.06
N ILE A 242 -0.91 17.67 -2.96
CA ILE A 242 -0.77 18.74 -3.97
C ILE A 242 -0.81 20.14 -3.30
N ASN A 243 0.16 20.39 -2.43
CA ASN A 243 0.23 21.64 -1.69
C ASN A 243 -1.10 22.03 -1.06
N GLU A 244 -1.70 21.10 -0.33
CA GLU A 244 -2.98 21.28 0.38
C GLU A 244 -4.18 21.68 -0.51
N LYS A 245 -4.14 21.41 -1.82
CA LYS A 245 -5.30 21.64 -2.70
C LYS A 245 -6.38 20.58 -2.59
N GLY A 246 -6.07 19.46 -1.93
CA GLY A 246 -6.94 18.32 -1.74
C GLY A 246 -6.88 17.32 -2.91
N TYR A 247 -6.89 16.02 -2.57
CA TYR A 247 -6.84 14.96 -3.56
C TYR A 247 -7.67 13.74 -3.09
N PRO A 248 -8.54 13.17 -3.92
CA PRO A 248 -9.50 12.15 -3.49
C PRO A 248 -8.90 10.72 -3.54
N PHE A 249 -7.68 10.50 -3.02
CA PHE A 249 -7.10 9.16 -2.99
C PHE A 249 -8.00 8.15 -2.30
N SER A 250 -8.35 8.43 -1.05
CA SER A 250 -9.12 7.52 -0.20
C SER A 250 -10.55 7.29 -0.69
N LEU A 251 -11.09 8.21 -1.51
CA LEU A 251 -12.39 8.06 -2.14
C LEU A 251 -12.32 7.16 -3.38
N MET A 252 -11.25 7.29 -4.18
CA MET A 252 -11.09 6.59 -5.45
C MET A 252 -10.37 5.24 -5.29
N TYR A 253 -9.54 5.09 -4.26
CA TYR A 253 -8.74 3.92 -4.00
C TYR A 253 -8.81 3.57 -2.51
N SER A 254 -9.44 2.45 -2.15
CA SER A 254 -9.68 2.10 -0.74
C SER A 254 -8.39 1.97 0.07
N ASP A 255 -8.40 2.52 1.28
CA ASP A 255 -7.28 2.64 2.20
C ASP A 255 -7.46 1.90 3.52
N VAL A 256 -8.52 1.10 3.68
CA VAL A 256 -8.85 0.44 4.96
C VAL A 256 -7.65 -0.25 5.59
N PHE A 257 -6.86 -0.94 4.78
CA PHE A 257 -5.68 -1.66 5.27
C PHE A 257 -4.47 -0.75 5.53
N LEU A 258 -4.46 0.50 5.08
CA LEU A 258 -3.42 1.50 5.35
C LEU A 258 -3.66 2.30 6.64
N TYR A 259 -4.90 2.33 7.17
CA TYR A 259 -5.21 3.03 8.43
C TYR A 259 -4.28 2.65 9.60
N PRO A 260 -3.93 1.37 9.83
CA PRO A 260 -2.96 1.05 10.89
C PRO A 260 -1.60 1.72 10.69
N ALA A 261 -1.11 1.85 9.46
CA ALA A 261 0.14 2.55 9.18
C ALA A 261 0.01 4.06 9.44
N ALA A 262 -1.11 4.69 9.04
CA ALA A 262 -1.39 6.09 9.35
C ALA A 262 -1.49 6.34 10.86
N VAL A 263 -2.11 5.43 11.62
CA VAL A 263 -2.17 5.50 13.09
C VAL A 263 -0.76 5.38 13.70
N LEU A 264 0.09 4.50 13.20
CA LEU A 264 1.49 4.42 13.64
C LEU A 264 2.22 5.75 13.40
N ARG A 265 1.98 6.42 12.27
CA ARG A 265 2.51 7.76 12.00
C ARG A 265 2.03 8.78 13.03
N ILE A 266 0.75 8.77 13.38
CA ILE A 266 0.19 9.65 14.43
C ILE A 266 0.83 9.37 15.79
N LEU A 267 1.15 8.10 16.07
CA LEU A 267 1.83 7.69 17.30
C LEU A 267 3.35 8.02 17.32
N GLY A 268 3.88 8.64 16.28
CA GLY A 268 5.28 9.10 16.21
C GLY A 268 6.26 8.07 15.65
N PHE A 269 5.80 7.02 14.97
CA PHE A 269 6.70 6.15 14.20
C PHE A 269 7.07 6.80 12.88
N SER A 270 8.27 6.51 12.37
CA SER A 270 8.69 6.97 11.04
C SER A 270 7.81 6.36 9.93
N LEU A 271 7.71 7.04 8.79
CA LEU A 271 6.95 6.58 7.65
C LEU A 271 7.45 5.23 7.15
N GLN A 272 8.78 5.07 7.09
CA GLN A 272 9.45 3.81 6.75
C GLN A 272 9.03 2.66 7.68
N THR A 273 9.05 2.88 9.00
CA THR A 273 8.63 1.85 9.97
C THR A 273 7.16 1.50 9.81
N SER A 274 6.30 2.51 9.65
CA SER A 274 4.86 2.32 9.46
C SER A 274 4.54 1.49 8.21
N TYR A 275 5.24 1.77 7.11
CA TYR A 275 5.10 0.99 5.87
C TYR A 275 5.62 -0.45 6.03
N LYS A 276 6.79 -0.66 6.65
CA LYS A 276 7.33 -2.01 6.91
C LYS A 276 6.39 -2.86 7.77
N VAL A 277 5.82 -2.28 8.82
CA VAL A 277 4.82 -2.96 9.66
C VAL A 277 3.58 -3.33 8.86
N TYR A 278 3.14 -2.44 7.98
CA TYR A 278 2.02 -2.72 7.06
C TYR A 278 2.33 -3.93 6.16
N VAL A 279 3.47 -3.94 5.46
CA VAL A 279 3.86 -5.05 4.56
C VAL A 279 3.97 -6.37 5.32
N ALA A 280 4.59 -6.35 6.51
CA ALA A 280 4.70 -7.54 7.36
C ALA A 280 3.32 -8.06 7.81
N SER A 281 2.40 -7.15 8.16
CA SER A 281 1.03 -7.50 8.56
C SER A 281 0.23 -8.13 7.42
N ILE A 282 0.31 -7.58 6.21
CA ILE A 282 -0.34 -8.15 5.02
C ILE A 282 0.29 -9.50 4.65
N THR A 283 1.60 -9.65 4.80
CA THR A 283 2.28 -10.94 4.57
C THR A 283 1.81 -11.99 5.60
N ALA A 284 1.72 -11.65 6.87
CA ALA A 284 1.17 -12.54 7.90
C ALA A 284 -0.28 -12.91 7.63
N ALA A 285 -1.11 -11.96 7.19
CA ALA A 285 -2.50 -12.22 6.76
C ALA A 285 -2.53 -13.17 5.56
N THR A 286 -1.66 -12.98 4.55
CA THR A 286 -1.55 -13.88 3.38
C THR A 286 -1.24 -15.30 3.82
N VAL A 287 -0.23 -15.49 4.69
CA VAL A 287 0.14 -16.80 5.24
C VAL A 287 -1.03 -17.45 5.98
N GLY A 288 -1.66 -16.71 6.90
CA GLY A 288 -2.74 -17.21 7.73
C GLY A 288 -4.00 -17.60 6.92
N ILE A 289 -4.43 -16.71 6.03
CA ILE A 289 -5.63 -16.91 5.20
C ILE A 289 -5.41 -18.06 4.21
N THR A 290 -4.25 -18.11 3.55
CA THR A 290 -3.92 -19.18 2.59
C THR A 290 -3.89 -20.54 3.28
N PHE A 291 -3.19 -20.64 4.41
CA PHE A 291 -3.16 -21.87 5.19
C PHE A 291 -4.55 -22.32 5.63
N TYR A 292 -5.35 -21.39 6.18
CA TYR A 292 -6.72 -21.67 6.59
C TYR A 292 -7.57 -22.20 5.42
N ALA A 293 -7.57 -21.49 4.29
CA ALA A 293 -8.36 -21.85 3.12
C ALA A 293 -7.99 -23.22 2.57
N LEU A 294 -6.70 -23.46 2.30
CA LEU A 294 -6.22 -24.72 1.74
C LEU A 294 -6.37 -25.88 2.70
N ARG A 295 -6.17 -25.66 4.01
CA ARG A 295 -6.41 -26.69 5.03
C ARG A 295 -7.87 -27.15 5.08
N LYS A 296 -8.80 -26.19 4.94
CA LYS A 296 -10.24 -26.49 4.88
C LYS A 296 -10.61 -27.23 3.59
N MET A 297 -10.02 -26.87 2.46
CA MET A 297 -10.28 -27.52 1.17
C MET A 297 -9.73 -28.95 1.14
N PHE A 298 -8.46 -29.13 1.48
CA PHE A 298 -7.75 -30.42 1.32
C PHE A 298 -7.79 -31.32 2.55
N ARG A 299 -8.17 -30.81 3.71
CA ARG A 299 -8.11 -31.50 5.01
C ARG A 299 -6.72 -32.12 5.27
N SER A 300 -5.68 -31.45 4.81
CA SER A 300 -4.28 -31.89 4.87
C SER A 300 -3.38 -30.72 5.25
N ASP A 301 -2.70 -30.84 6.40
CA ASP A 301 -1.76 -29.80 6.85
C ASP A 301 -0.55 -29.70 5.90
N CYS A 302 -0.08 -30.83 5.37
CA CYS A 302 1.05 -30.86 4.44
C CYS A 302 0.73 -30.14 3.13
N ALA A 303 -0.42 -30.41 2.51
CA ALA A 303 -0.86 -29.73 1.29
C ALA A 303 -1.11 -28.24 1.55
N ALA A 304 -1.66 -27.90 2.72
CA ALA A 304 -1.90 -26.51 3.10
C ALA A 304 -0.58 -25.75 3.34
N LEU A 305 0.40 -26.33 4.03
CA LEU A 305 1.73 -25.72 4.22
C LEU A 305 2.44 -25.53 2.89
N LEU A 306 2.45 -26.56 2.03
CA LEU A 306 3.04 -26.48 0.70
C LEU A 306 2.40 -25.34 -0.10
N GLY A 307 1.06 -25.33 -0.22
CA GLY A 307 0.36 -24.30 -0.97
C GLY A 307 0.56 -22.90 -0.38
N THR A 308 0.69 -22.79 0.95
CA THR A 308 0.99 -21.52 1.61
C THR A 308 2.40 -21.01 1.24
N ALA A 309 3.39 -21.89 1.23
CA ALA A 309 4.74 -21.55 0.79
C ALA A 309 4.77 -21.17 -0.69
N LEU A 310 4.18 -22.00 -1.57
CA LEU A 310 4.09 -21.73 -3.02
C LEU A 310 3.42 -20.38 -3.31
N TYR A 311 2.35 -20.04 -2.59
CA TYR A 311 1.60 -18.81 -2.82
C TYR A 311 2.31 -17.58 -2.25
N THR A 312 2.71 -17.64 -0.97
CA THR A 312 3.33 -16.50 -0.28
C THR A 312 4.68 -16.14 -0.87
N LEU A 313 5.47 -17.15 -1.27
CA LEU A 313 6.80 -16.99 -1.85
C LEU A 313 6.76 -17.03 -3.39
N SER A 314 5.58 -17.02 -4.03
CA SER A 314 5.50 -16.96 -5.49
C SER A 314 6.24 -15.74 -6.01
N PHE A 315 6.96 -15.93 -7.10
CA PHE A 315 7.77 -14.88 -7.69
C PHE A 315 6.95 -13.63 -7.99
N TYR A 316 5.80 -13.80 -8.64
CA TYR A 316 4.91 -12.69 -8.98
C TYR A 316 4.43 -11.90 -7.75
N ARG A 317 4.10 -12.59 -6.62
CA ARG A 317 3.72 -11.87 -5.40
C ARG A 317 4.88 -11.07 -4.83
N LEU A 318 6.09 -11.66 -4.79
CA LEU A 318 7.28 -10.95 -4.27
C LEU A 318 7.67 -9.77 -5.17
N THR A 319 7.50 -9.90 -6.49
CA THR A 319 7.63 -8.78 -7.44
C THR A 319 6.67 -7.65 -7.10
N ASN A 320 5.40 -7.97 -6.83
CA ASN A 320 4.41 -6.95 -6.43
C ASN A 320 4.76 -6.28 -5.09
N VAL A 321 5.40 -7.00 -4.15
CA VAL A 321 5.77 -6.45 -2.85
C VAL A 321 7.04 -5.58 -2.93
N PHE A 322 8.11 -6.08 -3.57
CA PHE A 322 9.45 -5.50 -3.46
C PHE A 322 9.97 -4.82 -4.73
N VAL A 323 9.43 -5.14 -5.91
CA VAL A 323 9.83 -4.48 -7.16
C VAL A 323 8.85 -3.37 -7.53
N ARG A 324 7.56 -3.70 -7.52
CA ARG A 324 6.51 -2.73 -7.85
C ARG A 324 6.07 -1.89 -6.65
N ALA A 325 6.15 -2.44 -5.44
CA ALA A 325 5.49 -1.89 -4.25
C ALA A 325 3.97 -1.66 -4.47
N ALA A 326 3.31 -2.52 -5.26
CA ALA A 326 1.91 -2.41 -5.66
C ALA A 326 0.97 -2.78 -4.51
N VAL A 327 0.86 -1.89 -3.52
CA VAL A 327 0.16 -2.06 -2.24
C VAL A 327 -1.24 -2.65 -2.41
N GLY A 328 -2.02 -2.14 -3.35
CA GLY A 328 -3.36 -2.65 -3.59
C GLY A 328 -3.37 -4.09 -4.07
N GLU A 329 -2.54 -4.42 -5.05
CA GLU A 329 -2.53 -5.74 -5.68
C GLU A 329 -2.04 -6.84 -4.73
N TYR A 330 -0.89 -6.65 -4.06
CA TYR A 330 -0.41 -7.69 -3.13
C TYR A 330 -1.27 -7.81 -1.86
N THR A 331 -1.97 -6.74 -1.47
CA THR A 331 -2.97 -6.81 -0.39
C THR A 331 -4.19 -7.60 -0.83
N ALA A 332 -4.69 -7.39 -2.04
CA ALA A 332 -5.79 -8.17 -2.61
C ALA A 332 -5.42 -9.66 -2.73
N MET A 333 -4.18 -9.98 -3.10
CA MET A 333 -3.69 -11.37 -3.13
C MET A 333 -3.87 -12.08 -1.78
N ALA A 334 -3.83 -11.40 -0.64
CA ALA A 334 -4.09 -12.03 0.65
C ALA A 334 -5.51 -12.61 0.77
N PHE A 335 -6.49 -12.08 0.04
CA PHE A 335 -7.89 -12.48 0.13
C PHE A 335 -8.34 -13.44 -0.97
N LEU A 336 -7.60 -13.60 -2.06
CA LEU A 336 -7.92 -14.55 -3.13
C LEU A 336 -8.08 -15.99 -2.64
N PRO A 337 -7.24 -16.53 -1.74
CA PRO A 337 -7.45 -17.89 -1.20
C PRO A 337 -8.81 -18.05 -0.52
N LEU A 338 -9.31 -16.98 0.11
CA LEU A 338 -10.61 -16.99 0.77
C LEU A 338 -11.77 -16.99 -0.24
N VAL A 339 -11.61 -16.29 -1.37
CA VAL A 339 -12.57 -16.32 -2.49
C VAL A 339 -12.64 -17.74 -3.08
N VAL A 340 -11.49 -18.35 -3.38
CA VAL A 340 -11.43 -19.71 -3.94
C VAL A 340 -12.04 -20.73 -2.97
N TYR A 341 -11.68 -20.67 -1.68
CA TYR A 341 -12.25 -21.53 -0.65
C TYR A 341 -13.76 -21.32 -0.48
N GLY A 342 -14.20 -20.05 -0.46
CA GLY A 342 -15.62 -19.72 -0.30
C GLY A 342 -16.47 -20.23 -1.47
N LEU A 343 -15.98 -20.06 -2.70
CA LEU A 343 -16.62 -20.60 -3.91
C LEU A 343 -16.67 -22.15 -3.85
N TRP A 344 -15.52 -22.76 -3.54
CA TRP A 344 -15.46 -24.21 -3.33
C TRP A 344 -16.49 -24.69 -2.30
N ARG A 345 -16.59 -24.02 -1.15
CA ARG A 345 -17.52 -24.37 -0.07
C ARG A 345 -18.98 -24.26 -0.50
N ILE A 346 -19.35 -23.20 -1.24
CA ILE A 346 -20.71 -23.02 -1.77
C ILE A 346 -21.08 -24.17 -2.72
N TYR A 347 -20.17 -24.57 -3.60
CA TYR A 347 -20.44 -25.62 -4.58
C TYR A 347 -20.30 -27.05 -4.04
N HIS A 348 -19.71 -27.26 -2.86
CA HIS A 348 -19.58 -28.55 -2.23
C HIS A 348 -20.68 -28.83 -1.18
N GLN A 349 -21.70 -27.98 -1.11
CA GLN A 349 -22.91 -28.34 -0.34
C GLN A 349 -23.62 -29.51 -1.02
N SER A 350 -23.72 -30.65 -0.32
CA SER A 350 -24.45 -31.82 -0.82
C SER A 350 -25.81 -31.91 -0.13
N PRO A 351 -26.92 -31.87 -0.88
CA PRO A 351 -28.25 -32.20 -0.34
C PRO A 351 -28.49 -33.72 -0.21
N ALA A 352 -27.53 -34.55 -0.69
CA ALA A 352 -27.71 -35.97 -0.89
C ALA A 352 -27.94 -36.79 0.43
N ASP A 353 -27.58 -36.22 1.60
CA ASP A 353 -27.67 -36.94 2.89
C ASP A 353 -28.76 -36.40 3.83
N GLY A 354 -29.78 -35.69 3.31
CA GLY A 354 -30.82 -35.09 4.14
C GLY A 354 -30.34 -34.01 5.10
N LYS A 355 -29.06 -33.66 5.07
CA LYS A 355 -28.47 -32.58 5.87
C LYS A 355 -28.89 -31.23 5.32
N LYS A 356 -29.41 -30.36 6.18
CA LYS A 356 -29.69 -28.94 5.81
C LYS A 356 -28.43 -28.27 5.31
N ALA A 357 -28.58 -27.45 4.29
CA ALA A 357 -27.48 -26.62 3.79
C ALA A 357 -26.83 -25.80 4.94
N GLU A 358 -25.51 -25.75 4.99
CA GLU A 358 -24.81 -25.02 6.05
C GLU A 358 -25.12 -23.52 5.94
N PRO A 359 -25.75 -22.88 6.95
CA PRO A 359 -26.32 -21.53 6.82
C PRO A 359 -25.27 -20.43 6.52
N TRP A 360 -24.01 -20.66 6.88
CA TRP A 360 -22.92 -19.69 6.74
C TRP A 360 -21.84 -20.11 5.72
N CYS A 361 -22.17 -20.99 4.79
CA CYS A 361 -21.26 -21.43 3.74
C CYS A 361 -20.75 -20.28 2.83
N TRP A 362 -21.57 -19.26 2.66
CA TRP A 362 -21.34 -18.08 1.85
C TRP A 362 -20.36 -17.07 2.47
N LEU A 363 -20.19 -17.08 3.79
CA LEU A 363 -19.43 -16.07 4.54
C LEU A 363 -17.97 -15.92 4.09
N PRO A 364 -17.17 -17.00 3.90
CA PRO A 364 -15.80 -16.86 3.42
C PRO A 364 -15.71 -16.18 2.05
N PHE A 365 -16.66 -16.44 1.16
CA PHE A 365 -16.72 -15.83 -0.16
C PHE A 365 -16.99 -14.32 -0.07
N ALA A 366 -17.97 -13.92 0.75
CA ALA A 366 -18.28 -12.52 1.00
C ALA A 366 -17.11 -11.75 1.63
N LEU A 367 -16.45 -12.34 2.63
CA LEU A 367 -15.26 -11.77 3.26
C LEU A 367 -14.10 -11.65 2.28
N GLY A 368 -13.89 -12.65 1.43
CA GLY A 368 -12.88 -12.63 0.38
C GLY A 368 -13.10 -11.45 -0.58
N PHE A 369 -14.32 -11.30 -1.12
CA PHE A 369 -14.66 -10.17 -2.01
C PHE A 369 -14.62 -8.82 -1.32
N THR A 370 -15.03 -8.74 -0.05
CA THR A 370 -14.84 -7.49 0.74
C THR A 370 -13.37 -7.14 0.87
N GLY A 371 -12.50 -8.12 1.16
CA GLY A 371 -11.06 -7.89 1.22
C GLY A 371 -10.48 -7.43 -0.12
N LEU A 372 -10.91 -8.02 -1.24
CA LEU A 372 -10.49 -7.60 -2.59
C LEU A 372 -10.92 -6.16 -2.88
N LEU A 373 -12.21 -5.85 -2.65
CA LEU A 373 -12.78 -4.54 -2.93
C LEU A 373 -12.11 -3.42 -2.11
N GLN A 374 -11.78 -3.74 -0.85
CA GLN A 374 -11.09 -2.82 0.05
C GLN A 374 -9.57 -2.78 -0.12
N SER A 375 -9.04 -3.50 -1.10
CA SER A 375 -7.61 -3.51 -1.44
C SER A 375 -7.36 -2.97 -2.84
N HIS A 376 -7.98 -3.59 -3.87
CA HIS A 376 -7.67 -3.31 -5.27
C HIS A 376 -8.85 -3.60 -6.19
N LEU A 377 -9.42 -2.54 -6.77
CA LEU A 377 -10.62 -2.65 -7.61
C LEU A 377 -10.39 -3.55 -8.83
N LEU A 378 -9.23 -3.43 -9.49
CA LEU A 378 -8.93 -4.20 -10.71
C LEU A 378 -8.74 -5.69 -10.43
N THR A 379 -8.15 -6.06 -9.28
CA THR A 379 -8.13 -7.47 -8.84
C THR A 379 -9.53 -7.98 -8.50
N THR A 380 -10.40 -7.11 -7.97
CA THR A 380 -11.80 -7.44 -7.71
C THR A 380 -12.53 -7.72 -9.03
N GLU A 381 -12.31 -6.89 -10.05
CA GLU A 381 -12.87 -7.08 -11.40
C GLU A 381 -12.44 -8.43 -11.99
N LEU A 382 -11.16 -8.77 -11.93
CA LEU A 382 -10.65 -10.08 -12.34
C LEU A 382 -11.31 -11.23 -11.57
N ALA A 383 -11.46 -11.10 -10.26
CA ALA A 383 -12.11 -12.12 -9.44
C ALA A 383 -13.60 -12.28 -9.80
N VAL A 384 -14.31 -11.19 -10.11
CA VAL A 384 -15.69 -11.21 -10.61
C VAL A 384 -15.74 -11.92 -11.96
N PHE A 385 -14.85 -11.56 -12.90
CA PHE A 385 -14.78 -12.18 -14.23
C PHE A 385 -14.58 -13.71 -14.13
N PHE A 386 -13.57 -14.17 -13.40
CA PHE A 386 -13.31 -15.61 -13.24
C PHE A 386 -14.42 -16.34 -12.47
N THR A 387 -15.04 -15.68 -11.50
CA THR A 387 -16.20 -16.23 -10.79
C THR A 387 -17.40 -16.37 -11.71
N ALA A 388 -17.68 -15.36 -12.53
CA ALA A 388 -18.78 -15.41 -13.52
C ALA A 388 -18.54 -16.52 -14.55
N ALA A 389 -17.33 -16.63 -15.09
CA ALA A 389 -16.94 -17.69 -16.01
C ALA A 389 -17.12 -19.08 -15.37
N PHE A 390 -16.73 -19.25 -14.11
CA PHE A 390 -16.96 -20.49 -13.36
C PHE A 390 -18.46 -20.78 -13.17
N CYS A 391 -19.26 -19.78 -12.82
CA CYS A 391 -20.71 -19.92 -12.66
C CYS A 391 -21.39 -20.31 -13.98
N LEU A 392 -20.94 -19.77 -15.11
CA LEU A 392 -21.42 -20.12 -16.43
C LEU A 392 -21.03 -21.55 -16.82
N LEU A 393 -19.78 -21.96 -16.59
CA LEU A 393 -19.33 -23.33 -16.82
C LEU A 393 -20.17 -24.36 -16.03
N TYR A 394 -20.57 -24.01 -14.80
CA TYR A 394 -21.39 -24.81 -13.91
C TYR A 394 -22.85 -24.36 -13.88
N PHE A 395 -23.39 -23.82 -14.97
CA PHE A 395 -24.72 -23.20 -15.06
C PHE A 395 -25.81 -24.04 -14.36
N LYS A 396 -25.93 -25.31 -14.70
CA LYS A 396 -26.94 -26.19 -14.12
C LYS A 396 -26.85 -26.32 -12.58
N LYS A 397 -25.63 -26.32 -12.02
CA LYS A 397 -25.39 -26.36 -10.58
C LYS A 397 -25.57 -25.02 -9.91
N THR A 398 -25.16 -23.94 -10.58
CA THR A 398 -25.31 -22.57 -10.12
C THR A 398 -26.77 -22.23 -9.80
N PHE A 399 -27.69 -22.63 -10.65
CA PHE A 399 -29.12 -22.35 -10.49
C PHE A 399 -29.85 -23.35 -9.58
N THR A 400 -29.15 -24.15 -8.78
CA THR A 400 -29.76 -24.97 -7.74
C THR A 400 -30.09 -24.22 -6.47
N ARG A 401 -31.11 -24.68 -5.72
CA ARG A 401 -31.56 -24.08 -4.46
C ARG A 401 -30.46 -23.87 -3.41
N PRO A 402 -29.46 -24.77 -3.19
CA PRO A 402 -28.40 -24.49 -2.22
C PRO A 402 -27.34 -23.48 -2.70
N VAL A 403 -27.07 -23.41 -3.99
CA VAL A 403 -25.94 -22.61 -4.55
C VAL A 403 -26.34 -21.16 -4.84
N LEU A 404 -27.39 -20.93 -5.63
CA LEU A 404 -27.80 -19.59 -6.02
C LEU A 404 -28.11 -18.67 -4.83
N PRO A 405 -28.92 -19.08 -3.83
CA PRO A 405 -29.16 -18.24 -2.66
C PRO A 405 -27.91 -17.95 -1.84
N ALA A 406 -26.95 -18.89 -1.80
CA ALA A 406 -25.67 -18.66 -1.11
C ALA A 406 -24.81 -17.61 -1.85
N LEU A 407 -24.75 -17.69 -3.18
CA LEU A 407 -24.08 -16.66 -4.00
C LEU A 407 -24.74 -15.28 -3.86
N CYS A 408 -26.08 -15.23 -3.92
CA CYS A 408 -26.83 -13.97 -3.73
C CYS A 408 -26.60 -13.38 -2.33
N LYS A 409 -26.59 -14.20 -1.27
CA LYS A 409 -26.27 -13.75 0.10
C LYS A 409 -24.85 -13.23 0.19
N ALA A 410 -23.88 -13.89 -0.43
CA ALA A 410 -22.50 -13.46 -0.43
C ALA A 410 -22.33 -12.13 -1.16
N ALA A 411 -22.91 -11.98 -2.35
CA ALA A 411 -22.87 -10.76 -3.13
C ALA A 411 -23.57 -9.61 -2.40
N GLY A 412 -24.80 -9.85 -1.88
CA GLY A 412 -25.54 -8.84 -1.13
C GLY A 412 -24.80 -8.38 0.13
N ALA A 413 -24.19 -9.32 0.87
CA ALA A 413 -23.39 -8.99 2.04
C ALA A 413 -22.15 -8.16 1.66
N ALA A 414 -21.40 -8.60 0.63
CA ALA A 414 -20.24 -7.87 0.15
C ALA A 414 -20.61 -6.45 -0.31
N ILE A 415 -21.73 -6.27 -1.01
CA ILE A 415 -22.21 -4.94 -1.42
C ILE A 415 -22.56 -4.10 -0.18
N VAL A 416 -23.41 -4.61 0.72
CA VAL A 416 -23.87 -3.86 1.90
C VAL A 416 -22.70 -3.45 2.79
N TRP A 417 -21.74 -4.34 3.05
CA TRP A 417 -20.60 -4.02 3.91
C TRP A 417 -19.65 -2.97 3.31
N ASN A 418 -19.72 -2.75 2.00
CA ASN A 418 -18.83 -1.85 1.28
C ASN A 418 -19.54 -0.61 0.70
N LEU A 419 -20.82 -0.37 1.01
CA LEU A 419 -21.55 0.82 0.52
C LEU A 419 -20.86 2.13 0.91
N TRP A 420 -20.25 2.18 2.10
CA TRP A 420 -19.51 3.33 2.60
C TRP A 420 -18.39 3.80 1.65
N PHE A 421 -17.77 2.87 0.90
CA PHE A 421 -16.75 3.14 -0.09
C PHE A 421 -17.34 3.21 -1.52
N MET A 422 -18.24 2.26 -1.84
CA MET A 422 -18.78 2.14 -3.20
C MET A 422 -19.65 3.35 -3.60
N VAL A 423 -20.45 3.89 -2.68
CA VAL A 423 -21.37 4.99 -3.01
C VAL A 423 -20.62 6.25 -3.40
N PRO A 424 -19.65 6.77 -2.64
CA PRO A 424 -18.83 7.90 -3.06
C PRO A 424 -18.05 7.65 -4.35
N LEU A 425 -17.41 6.47 -4.47
CA LEU A 425 -16.67 6.06 -5.66
C LEU A 425 -17.55 6.09 -6.92
N LEU A 426 -18.72 5.44 -6.88
CA LEU A 426 -19.63 5.37 -8.02
C LEU A 426 -20.14 6.77 -8.41
N GLN A 427 -20.40 7.65 -7.44
CA GLN A 427 -20.78 9.02 -7.73
C GLN A 427 -19.70 9.74 -8.54
N TYR A 428 -18.45 9.70 -8.09
CA TYR A 428 -17.33 10.35 -8.80
C TYR A 428 -17.11 9.75 -10.19
N MET A 429 -17.21 8.43 -10.31
CA MET A 429 -17.08 7.74 -11.60
C MET A 429 -18.20 8.09 -12.58
N VAL A 430 -19.47 8.11 -12.12
CA VAL A 430 -20.64 8.44 -12.95
C VAL A 430 -20.63 9.92 -13.36
N GLN A 431 -20.21 10.81 -12.48
CA GLN A 431 -20.11 12.24 -12.77
C GLN A 431 -18.88 12.60 -13.61
N GLY A 432 -17.95 11.67 -13.83
CA GLY A 432 -16.72 11.92 -14.59
C GLY A 432 -15.83 12.99 -13.96
N VAL A 433 -15.78 13.07 -12.62
CA VAL A 433 -15.10 14.13 -11.87
C VAL A 433 -13.58 14.07 -12.07
N CYS A 434 -13.02 12.87 -12.23
CA CYS A 434 -11.58 12.62 -12.30
C CYS A 434 -11.12 12.20 -13.70
N ARG A 435 -9.89 12.54 -14.06
CA ARG A 435 -9.26 12.23 -15.36
C ARG A 435 -9.19 10.74 -15.68
N ILE A 436 -9.18 9.85 -14.68
CA ILE A 436 -9.11 8.40 -14.88
C ILE A 436 -10.21 7.85 -15.79
N SER A 437 -11.33 8.56 -15.91
CA SER A 437 -12.49 8.12 -16.70
C SER A 437 -12.20 7.94 -18.20
N GLY A 438 -11.11 8.53 -18.74
CA GLY A 438 -10.76 8.50 -20.16
C GLY A 438 -9.37 7.91 -20.48
N LYS A 439 -8.58 7.47 -19.49
CA LYS A 439 -7.13 7.32 -19.66
C LYS A 439 -6.66 5.96 -20.22
N TYR A 440 -7.42 4.89 -20.07
CA TYR A 440 -6.94 3.53 -20.41
C TYR A 440 -7.79 2.89 -21.51
N ASP A 441 -7.13 2.34 -22.51
CA ASP A 441 -7.74 1.60 -23.63
C ASP A 441 -7.09 0.22 -23.82
N ALA A 442 -7.47 -0.41 -24.89
CA ALA A 442 -7.04 -1.73 -25.28
C ALA A 442 -5.56 -1.88 -25.60
N ALA A 443 -4.90 -0.81 -26.04
CA ALA A 443 -3.49 -0.85 -26.42
C ALA A 443 -2.61 -1.19 -25.20
N TYR A 444 -2.94 -0.67 -24.03
CA TYR A 444 -2.19 -0.96 -22.80
C TYR A 444 -2.12 -2.45 -22.44
N LEU A 445 -3.19 -3.22 -22.68
CA LEU A 445 -3.16 -4.66 -22.41
C LEU A 445 -2.23 -5.40 -23.35
N TYR A 446 -2.19 -5.00 -24.63
CA TYR A 446 -1.28 -5.62 -25.58
C TYR A 446 0.17 -5.24 -25.26
N ASP A 447 0.45 -3.97 -25.08
CA ASP A 447 1.80 -3.44 -24.84
C ASP A 447 2.41 -3.97 -23.55
N SER A 448 1.56 -4.30 -22.56
CA SER A 448 1.95 -4.88 -21.25
C SER A 448 1.89 -6.41 -21.20
N SER A 449 1.75 -7.08 -22.32
CA SER A 449 1.71 -8.55 -22.40
C SER A 449 3.08 -9.17 -22.11
N VAL A 450 3.07 -10.37 -21.55
CA VAL A 450 4.26 -11.09 -21.12
C VAL A 450 4.62 -12.17 -22.13
N TYR A 451 5.89 -12.25 -22.53
CA TYR A 451 6.35 -13.33 -23.41
C TYR A 451 6.30 -14.70 -22.73
N LEU A 452 6.00 -15.72 -23.49
CA LEU A 452 5.92 -17.10 -22.98
C LEU A 452 7.22 -17.54 -22.30
N GLY A 453 8.38 -17.19 -22.84
CA GLY A 453 9.70 -17.50 -22.25
C GLY A 453 9.91 -16.80 -20.91
N GLN A 454 9.46 -15.56 -20.78
CA GLN A 454 9.53 -14.77 -19.54
C GLN A 454 8.65 -15.35 -18.43
N MET A 455 7.51 -15.96 -18.80
CA MET A 455 6.51 -16.47 -17.88
C MET A 455 7.02 -17.58 -16.96
N PHE A 456 8.04 -18.33 -17.37
CA PHE A 456 8.57 -19.49 -16.66
C PHE A 456 10.03 -19.35 -16.24
N LEU A 457 10.57 -18.15 -16.24
CA LEU A 457 11.93 -17.90 -15.76
C LEU A 457 12.07 -18.32 -14.29
N MET A 458 13.16 -19.02 -13.99
CA MET A 458 13.51 -19.40 -12.62
C MET A 458 14.16 -18.23 -11.88
N PHE A 459 15.04 -17.51 -12.55
CA PHE A 459 15.75 -16.35 -12.03
C PHE A 459 15.38 -15.14 -12.88
N GLY A 460 14.27 -14.51 -12.57
CA GLY A 460 13.87 -13.27 -13.22
C GLY A 460 14.74 -12.13 -12.74
N GLN A 461 15.43 -11.47 -13.64
CA GLN A 461 16.13 -10.24 -13.35
C GLN A 461 15.12 -9.08 -13.29
N SER A 462 15.44 -8.06 -12.52
CA SER A 462 14.65 -6.83 -12.43
C SER A 462 14.91 -5.96 -13.67
N SER A 463 14.69 -6.50 -14.84
CA SER A 463 14.78 -5.76 -16.08
C SER A 463 13.53 -6.03 -16.92
N GLY A 464 12.64 -5.10 -16.93
CA GLY A 464 11.67 -4.71 -17.87
C GLY A 464 10.36 -5.41 -18.02
N VAL A 465 9.48 -4.55 -18.27
CA VAL A 465 8.22 -4.76 -18.98
C VAL A 465 8.57 -5.14 -20.40
N ALA A 466 7.88 -6.12 -20.95
CA ALA A 466 7.81 -6.25 -22.39
C ALA A 466 7.00 -5.08 -22.96
N GLU A 467 7.52 -3.87 -22.83
CA GLU A 467 6.89 -2.67 -23.41
C GLU A 467 6.93 -2.69 -24.93
N SER A 468 7.82 -3.48 -25.49
CA SER A 468 7.82 -3.72 -26.92
C SER A 468 8.47 -5.06 -27.25
N ILE A 469 8.09 -5.63 -28.38
CA ILE A 469 8.75 -6.76 -29.01
C ILE A 469 10.29 -6.56 -29.14
N GLN A 470 10.76 -5.32 -29.13
CA GLN A 470 12.16 -4.95 -29.26
C GLN A 470 12.97 -5.11 -27.96
N SER A 471 12.37 -4.91 -26.79
CA SER A 471 13.06 -5.08 -25.51
C SER A 471 13.14 -6.53 -25.01
N GLY A 472 12.33 -7.43 -25.57
CA GLY A 472 12.40 -8.86 -25.31
C GLY A 472 12.28 -9.25 -23.83
N ILE A 473 13.14 -10.20 -23.42
CA ILE A 473 13.21 -10.72 -22.04
C ILE A 473 13.91 -9.74 -21.09
N ALA A 474 14.69 -8.81 -21.64
CA ALA A 474 15.42 -7.79 -20.87
C ALA A 474 14.49 -6.62 -20.52
N GLY A 475 13.61 -6.83 -19.62
CA GLY A 475 12.67 -5.81 -19.26
C GLY A 475 12.81 -5.36 -17.79
N GLU A 476 12.12 -4.33 -17.37
CA GLU A 476 12.26 -3.62 -16.09
C GLU A 476 11.76 -4.39 -14.86
N MET A 477 10.87 -5.36 -15.05
CA MET A 477 10.26 -6.15 -13.97
C MET A 477 10.30 -7.65 -14.26
N PRO A 478 10.59 -8.50 -13.26
CA PRO A 478 10.54 -9.94 -13.43
C PRO A 478 9.08 -10.46 -13.46
N GLN A 479 8.43 -10.35 -14.59
CA GLN A 479 7.06 -10.81 -14.82
C GLN A 479 7.03 -12.32 -15.08
N THR A 480 7.06 -13.12 -14.02
CA THR A 480 7.05 -14.57 -14.11
C THR A 480 6.10 -15.23 -13.11
N LEU A 481 5.45 -16.32 -13.53
CA LEU A 481 4.73 -17.24 -12.65
C LEU A 481 5.71 -18.15 -11.88
N GLY A 482 6.92 -18.32 -12.41
CA GLY A 482 7.97 -19.14 -11.86
C GLY A 482 7.85 -20.63 -12.23
N LEU A 483 9.00 -21.30 -12.23
CA LEU A 483 9.12 -22.71 -12.62
C LEU A 483 8.36 -23.66 -11.68
N ALA A 484 8.18 -23.29 -10.39
CA ALA A 484 7.46 -24.10 -9.42
C ALA A 484 6.00 -24.35 -9.82
N LEU A 485 5.30 -23.31 -10.32
CA LEU A 485 3.89 -23.44 -10.72
C LEU A 485 3.76 -24.25 -12.04
N ALA A 486 4.68 -24.07 -12.98
CA ALA A 486 4.75 -24.89 -14.18
C ALA A 486 5.01 -26.37 -13.85
N ALA A 487 5.95 -26.66 -12.96
CA ALA A 487 6.23 -28.02 -12.48
C ALA A 487 5.01 -28.61 -11.74
N GLY A 488 4.32 -27.80 -10.92
CA GLY A 488 3.08 -28.20 -10.24
C GLY A 488 1.97 -28.59 -11.22
N ALA A 489 1.78 -27.78 -12.27
CA ALA A 489 0.83 -28.07 -13.35
C ALA A 489 1.23 -29.35 -14.11
N PHE A 490 2.51 -29.54 -14.41
CA PHE A 490 3.03 -30.74 -15.06
C PHE A 490 2.82 -31.98 -14.19
N PHE A 491 3.15 -31.94 -12.91
CA PHE A 491 2.90 -33.03 -11.98
C PHE A 491 1.42 -33.38 -11.89
N PHE A 492 0.54 -32.38 -11.93
CA PHE A 492 -0.89 -32.62 -11.95
C PHE A 492 -1.35 -33.31 -13.24
N LEU A 493 -0.84 -32.91 -14.39
CA LEU A 493 -1.14 -33.55 -15.68
C LEU A 493 -0.71 -35.03 -15.65
N LEU A 494 0.50 -35.35 -15.16
CA LEU A 494 0.93 -36.74 -14.97
C LEU A 494 0.00 -37.53 -14.05
N ALA A 495 -0.47 -36.90 -12.95
CA ALA A 495 -1.39 -37.52 -12.01
C ALA A 495 -2.76 -37.83 -12.63
N VAL A 496 -3.28 -36.97 -13.52
CA VAL A 496 -4.59 -37.16 -14.15
C VAL A 496 -4.53 -38.12 -15.32
N LEU A 497 -3.42 -38.18 -16.03
CA LEU A 497 -3.17 -39.12 -17.12
C LEU A 497 -3.05 -40.58 -16.63
N ASP A 498 -2.59 -40.81 -15.41
CA ASP A 498 -2.58 -42.14 -14.78
C ASP A 498 -3.95 -42.46 -14.18
N PRO A 499 -4.71 -43.41 -14.74
CA PRO A 499 -6.04 -43.75 -14.23
C PRO A 499 -6.06 -44.24 -12.77
N ALA A 500 -4.98 -44.89 -12.30
CA ALA A 500 -4.87 -45.37 -10.92
C ALA A 500 -4.69 -44.19 -9.95
N VAL A 501 -3.83 -43.25 -10.28
CA VAL A 501 -3.62 -42.04 -9.48
C VAL A 501 -4.87 -41.16 -9.49
N ARG A 502 -5.48 -40.94 -10.66
CA ARG A 502 -6.71 -40.15 -10.80
C ARG A 502 -7.88 -40.71 -9.96
N LYS A 503 -8.05 -42.03 -9.90
CA LYS A 503 -9.09 -42.66 -9.11
C LYS A 503 -8.84 -42.55 -7.59
N SER A 504 -7.62 -42.24 -7.13
CA SER A 504 -7.29 -42.13 -5.71
C SER A 504 -8.06 -40.99 -5.01
N SER A 505 -8.41 -39.93 -5.72
CA SER A 505 -9.24 -38.81 -5.23
C SER A 505 -9.94 -38.10 -6.39
N ARG A 506 -11.19 -38.47 -6.65
CA ARG A 506 -11.99 -37.82 -7.72
C ARG A 506 -12.17 -36.33 -7.51
N ASP A 507 -12.31 -35.90 -6.25
CA ASP A 507 -12.46 -34.47 -5.92
C ASP A 507 -11.19 -33.68 -6.23
N ALA A 508 -10.02 -34.20 -5.80
CA ALA A 508 -8.76 -33.55 -6.10
C ALA A 508 -8.46 -33.50 -7.60
N ALA A 509 -8.79 -34.58 -8.35
CA ALA A 509 -8.65 -34.60 -9.80
C ALA A 509 -9.55 -33.53 -10.47
N ARG A 510 -10.81 -33.42 -10.02
CA ARG A 510 -11.76 -32.45 -10.57
C ARG A 510 -11.35 -31.00 -10.24
N ILE A 511 -11.02 -30.71 -8.98
CA ILE A 511 -10.59 -29.39 -8.53
C ILE A 511 -9.32 -28.99 -9.29
N GLY A 512 -8.33 -29.88 -9.35
CA GLY A 512 -7.07 -29.61 -10.06
C GLY A 512 -7.27 -29.39 -11.55
N SER A 513 -8.15 -30.14 -12.23
CA SER A 513 -8.45 -29.93 -13.66
C SER A 513 -9.10 -28.54 -13.89
N LEU A 514 -10.00 -28.11 -13.01
CA LEU A 514 -10.63 -26.80 -13.12
C LEU A 514 -9.63 -25.68 -12.87
N THR A 515 -8.84 -25.79 -11.80
CA THR A 515 -7.87 -24.77 -11.44
C THR A 515 -6.70 -24.73 -12.44
N LEU A 516 -6.33 -25.84 -13.05
CA LEU A 516 -5.40 -25.87 -14.18
C LEU A 516 -5.99 -25.12 -15.39
N GLY A 517 -7.22 -25.45 -15.80
CA GLY A 517 -7.86 -24.82 -16.95
C GLY A 517 -8.02 -23.32 -16.81
N PHE A 518 -8.55 -22.84 -15.68
CA PHE A 518 -8.68 -21.42 -15.40
C PHE A 518 -7.32 -20.74 -15.14
N GLY A 519 -6.36 -21.42 -14.52
CA GLY A 519 -5.01 -20.91 -14.31
C GLY A 519 -4.26 -20.71 -15.61
N LEU A 520 -4.38 -21.67 -16.55
CA LEU A 520 -3.81 -21.54 -17.90
C LEU A 520 -4.53 -20.47 -18.75
N LEU A 521 -5.86 -20.35 -18.60
CA LEU A 521 -6.61 -19.27 -19.25
C LEU A 521 -6.12 -17.91 -18.77
N ALA A 522 -5.93 -17.73 -17.46
CA ALA A 522 -5.41 -16.50 -16.91
C ALA A 522 -3.96 -16.22 -17.39
N ALA A 523 -3.11 -17.24 -17.42
CA ALA A 523 -1.76 -17.11 -17.94
C ALA A 523 -1.75 -16.75 -19.42
N TRP A 524 -2.65 -17.34 -20.22
CA TRP A 524 -2.81 -16.99 -21.64
C TRP A 524 -3.29 -15.55 -21.81
N CYS A 525 -4.24 -15.06 -21.01
CA CYS A 525 -4.67 -13.67 -21.03
C CYS A 525 -3.54 -12.68 -20.67
N ALA A 526 -2.57 -13.10 -19.85
CA ALA A 526 -1.39 -12.28 -19.54
C ALA A 526 -0.36 -12.27 -20.66
N SER A 527 -0.42 -13.22 -21.60
CA SER A 527 0.62 -13.41 -22.62
C SER A 527 0.37 -12.60 -23.88
N ASP A 528 1.43 -12.40 -24.65
CA ASP A 528 1.44 -11.86 -26.02
C ASP A 528 0.71 -12.75 -27.04
N LEU A 529 0.44 -14.02 -26.68
CA LEU A 529 -0.37 -14.94 -27.46
C LEU A 529 -1.88 -14.64 -27.39
N CYS A 530 -2.32 -13.82 -26.42
CA CYS A 530 -3.71 -13.41 -26.33
C CYS A 530 -4.02 -12.34 -27.39
N PRO A 531 -4.98 -12.57 -28.30
CA PRO A 531 -5.24 -11.66 -29.40
C PRO A 531 -6.05 -10.43 -28.97
N TRP A 532 -5.52 -9.62 -28.04
CA TRP A 532 -6.19 -8.46 -27.47
C TRP A 532 -6.75 -7.52 -28.55
N TYR A 533 -5.97 -7.17 -29.56
CA TYR A 533 -6.43 -6.31 -30.66
C TYR A 533 -7.62 -6.88 -31.42
N ALA A 534 -7.62 -8.19 -31.69
CA ALA A 534 -8.75 -8.84 -32.39
C ALA A 534 -10.01 -8.85 -31.50
N LEU A 535 -9.85 -9.11 -30.20
CA LEU A 535 -10.96 -9.07 -29.24
C LEU A 535 -11.58 -7.68 -29.12
N PHE A 536 -10.78 -6.63 -29.15
CA PHE A 536 -11.26 -5.25 -29.08
C PHE A 536 -11.96 -4.76 -30.36
N ARG A 537 -11.61 -5.30 -31.52
CA ARG A 537 -12.27 -5.01 -32.82
C ARG A 537 -13.54 -5.83 -33.03
N CYS A 538 -13.79 -6.86 -32.24
CA CYS A 538 -14.97 -7.71 -32.35
C CYS A 538 -16.19 -7.00 -31.73
N GLU A 539 -17.12 -6.51 -32.57
CA GLU A 539 -18.30 -5.76 -32.13
C GLU A 539 -19.10 -6.44 -30.99
N PRO A 540 -19.42 -7.75 -31.06
CA PRO A 540 -20.16 -8.42 -29.97
C PRO A 540 -19.42 -8.43 -28.61
N LEU A 541 -18.08 -8.30 -28.63
CA LEU A 541 -17.22 -8.34 -27.45
C LEU A 541 -16.77 -6.94 -27.00
N GLN A 542 -17.20 -5.89 -27.70
CA GLN A 542 -16.72 -4.52 -27.45
C GLN A 542 -17.00 -4.03 -26.01
N ALA A 543 -18.16 -4.38 -25.43
CA ALA A 543 -18.48 -4.01 -24.05
C ALA A 543 -17.54 -4.71 -23.04
N LEU A 544 -17.27 -6.01 -23.27
CA LEU A 544 -16.33 -6.78 -22.44
C LEU A 544 -14.90 -6.24 -22.61
N SER A 545 -14.48 -5.95 -23.82
CA SER A 545 -13.15 -5.44 -24.10
C SER A 545 -12.92 -4.05 -23.51
N LYS A 546 -13.89 -3.14 -23.57
CA LYS A 546 -13.82 -1.84 -22.90
C LYS A 546 -13.68 -1.97 -21.38
N THR A 547 -14.35 -2.97 -20.78
CA THR A 547 -14.23 -3.25 -19.35
C THR A 547 -12.85 -3.81 -19.03
N LEU A 548 -12.39 -4.84 -19.76
CA LEU A 548 -11.07 -5.43 -19.56
C LEU A 548 -9.91 -4.46 -19.86
N GLY A 549 -10.09 -3.52 -20.80
CA GLY A 549 -9.09 -2.48 -21.11
C GLY A 549 -8.74 -1.60 -19.89
N LYS A 550 -9.69 -1.45 -18.96
CA LYS A 550 -9.47 -0.71 -17.70
C LYS A 550 -8.50 -1.41 -16.75
N LEU A 551 -8.19 -2.68 -16.96
CA LEU A 551 -7.20 -3.44 -16.17
C LEU A 551 -5.79 -2.86 -16.28
N GLN A 552 -5.52 -1.97 -17.21
CA GLN A 552 -4.24 -1.28 -17.45
C GLN A 552 -3.15 -2.23 -17.97
N PHE A 553 -2.89 -3.36 -17.30
CA PHE A 553 -1.76 -4.24 -17.57
C PHE A 553 -2.17 -5.70 -17.68
N ALA A 554 -1.75 -6.38 -18.75
CA ALA A 554 -2.06 -7.79 -18.98
C ALA A 554 -1.45 -8.72 -17.91
N TRP A 555 -0.27 -8.40 -17.39
CA TRP A 555 0.35 -9.22 -16.33
C TRP A 555 -0.48 -9.33 -15.04
N ARG A 556 -1.49 -8.47 -14.82
CA ARG A 556 -2.41 -8.61 -13.66
C ARG A 556 -3.19 -9.92 -13.66
N PHE A 557 -3.36 -10.56 -14.80
CA PHE A 557 -3.91 -11.91 -14.88
C PHE A 557 -3.03 -12.96 -14.18
N PHE A 558 -1.76 -12.67 -13.87
CA PHE A 558 -0.94 -13.56 -13.04
C PHE A 558 -1.44 -13.64 -11.59
N THR A 559 -2.17 -12.66 -11.11
CA THR A 559 -2.77 -12.68 -9.77
C THR A 559 -3.72 -13.88 -9.60
N PRO A 560 -4.78 -14.06 -10.39
CA PRO A 560 -5.60 -15.27 -10.33
C PRO A 560 -4.87 -16.53 -10.80
N ALA A 561 -3.99 -16.44 -11.82
CA ALA A 561 -3.22 -17.58 -12.30
C ALA A 561 -2.37 -18.21 -11.19
N THR A 562 -1.65 -17.40 -10.41
CA THR A 562 -0.82 -17.85 -9.29
C THR A 562 -1.64 -18.65 -8.28
N MET A 563 -2.78 -18.13 -7.83
CA MET A 563 -3.62 -18.84 -6.84
C MET A 563 -4.18 -20.14 -7.39
N LEU A 564 -4.68 -20.14 -8.62
CA LEU A 564 -5.28 -21.30 -9.25
C LEU A 564 -4.25 -22.41 -9.52
N LEU A 565 -3.05 -22.06 -9.99
CA LEU A 565 -1.97 -23.02 -10.22
C LEU A 565 -1.39 -23.58 -8.91
N VAL A 566 -1.37 -22.78 -7.83
CA VAL A 566 -1.03 -23.28 -6.48
C VAL A 566 -2.03 -24.36 -6.03
N VAL A 567 -3.33 -24.12 -6.20
CA VAL A 567 -4.36 -25.13 -5.88
C VAL A 567 -4.18 -26.40 -6.73
N CYS A 568 -3.86 -26.22 -8.02
CA CYS A 568 -3.57 -27.33 -8.94
C CYS A 568 -2.36 -28.15 -8.45
N ALA A 569 -1.24 -27.51 -8.07
CA ALA A 569 -0.06 -28.17 -7.52
C ALA A 569 -0.36 -28.94 -6.23
N CYS A 570 -1.17 -28.34 -5.34
CA CYS A 570 -1.64 -29.05 -4.14
C CYS A 570 -2.47 -30.29 -4.49
N CYS A 571 -3.32 -30.22 -5.51
CA CYS A 571 -4.09 -31.37 -5.99
C CYS A 571 -3.19 -32.50 -6.48
N ALA A 572 -2.10 -32.19 -7.21
CA ALA A 572 -1.11 -33.19 -7.63
C ALA A 572 -0.55 -33.97 -6.43
N VAL A 573 -0.08 -33.24 -5.42
CA VAL A 573 0.49 -33.85 -4.20
C VAL A 573 -0.56 -34.68 -3.44
N VAL A 574 -1.81 -34.22 -3.36
CA VAL A 574 -2.90 -34.95 -2.70
C VAL A 574 -3.22 -36.26 -3.43
N LEU A 575 -3.24 -36.26 -4.76
CA LEU A 575 -3.47 -37.44 -5.59
C LEU A 575 -2.36 -38.47 -5.38
N TYR A 576 -1.08 -38.07 -5.52
CA TYR A 576 0.03 -39.00 -5.34
C TYR A 576 0.19 -39.49 -3.90
N ARG A 577 -0.11 -38.67 -2.89
CA ARG A 577 -0.02 -39.05 -1.49
C ARG A 577 -0.82 -40.27 -1.14
N LYS A 578 -2.00 -40.47 -1.76
CA LYS A 578 -2.86 -41.62 -1.56
C LYS A 578 -2.36 -42.85 -2.31
N PHE A 579 -1.62 -42.69 -3.39
CA PHE A 579 -1.20 -43.76 -4.28
C PHE A 579 0.28 -44.14 -4.12
N ARG A 580 1.17 -43.12 -4.10
CA ARG A 580 2.63 -43.24 -3.94
C ARG A 580 3.13 -42.18 -2.97
N PRO A 581 3.09 -42.40 -1.64
CA PRO A 581 3.47 -41.37 -0.66
C PRO A 581 4.88 -40.80 -0.83
N GLU A 582 5.85 -41.63 -1.22
CA GLU A 582 7.22 -41.20 -1.42
C GLU A 582 7.36 -40.25 -2.65
N ALA A 583 6.64 -40.55 -3.74
CA ALA A 583 6.58 -39.64 -4.89
C ALA A 583 5.94 -38.29 -4.51
N ALA A 584 4.90 -38.29 -3.68
CA ALA A 584 4.28 -37.08 -3.19
C ALA A 584 5.24 -36.23 -2.32
N LYS A 585 6.07 -36.86 -1.49
CA LYS A 585 7.10 -36.18 -0.71
C LYS A 585 8.19 -35.56 -1.61
N ALA A 586 8.67 -36.34 -2.60
CA ALA A 586 9.66 -35.85 -3.55
C ALA A 586 9.14 -34.68 -4.38
N MET A 587 7.89 -34.75 -4.86
CA MET A 587 7.23 -33.64 -5.55
C MET A 587 7.10 -32.40 -4.67
N ALA A 588 6.64 -32.56 -3.41
CA ALA A 588 6.53 -31.45 -2.47
C ALA A 588 7.89 -30.79 -2.19
N ALA A 589 8.94 -31.61 -2.02
CA ALA A 589 10.31 -31.11 -1.82
C ALA A 589 10.83 -30.36 -3.06
N ALA A 590 10.60 -30.89 -4.27
CA ALA A 590 10.97 -30.26 -5.52
C ALA A 590 10.25 -28.91 -5.71
N LEU A 591 8.94 -28.87 -5.48
CA LEU A 591 8.15 -27.64 -5.57
C LEU A 591 8.61 -26.57 -4.56
N LEU A 592 8.92 -26.98 -3.32
CA LEU A 592 9.47 -26.09 -2.30
C LEU A 592 10.83 -25.55 -2.72
N ALA A 593 11.74 -26.37 -3.23
CA ALA A 593 13.06 -25.93 -3.70
C ALA A 593 12.93 -24.95 -4.86
N LEU A 594 12.08 -25.28 -5.86
CA LEU A 594 11.78 -24.41 -7.01
C LEU A 594 11.08 -23.10 -6.63
N THR A 595 10.56 -22.99 -5.42
CA THR A 595 9.94 -21.76 -4.90
C THR A 595 10.93 -20.97 -4.03
N ILE A 596 11.60 -21.63 -3.07
CA ILE A 596 12.45 -20.96 -2.07
C ILE A 596 13.72 -20.41 -2.73
N ILE A 597 14.33 -21.17 -3.65
CA ILE A 597 15.58 -20.73 -4.29
C ILE A 597 15.37 -19.47 -5.14
N PRO A 598 14.41 -19.42 -6.07
CA PRO A 598 14.17 -18.18 -6.83
C PRO A 598 13.69 -17.02 -5.97
N ALA A 599 12.84 -17.28 -4.96
CA ALA A 599 12.41 -16.25 -4.02
C ALA A 599 13.59 -15.65 -3.26
N GLY A 600 14.51 -16.49 -2.77
CA GLY A 600 15.75 -16.05 -2.11
C GLY A 600 16.65 -15.24 -3.03
N TYR A 601 16.77 -15.67 -4.30
CA TYR A 601 17.52 -14.92 -5.31
C TYR A 601 16.93 -13.52 -5.55
N LEU A 602 15.61 -13.41 -5.78
CA LEU A 602 14.94 -12.12 -5.97
C LEU A 602 15.13 -11.19 -4.77
N MET A 603 15.01 -11.72 -3.55
CA MET A 603 15.21 -10.91 -2.34
C MET A 603 16.66 -10.48 -2.17
N TYR A 604 17.59 -11.36 -2.47
CA TYR A 604 19.02 -11.04 -2.45
C TYR A 604 19.34 -9.94 -3.48
N ASP A 605 18.86 -10.10 -4.71
CA ASP A 605 19.04 -9.12 -5.78
C ASP A 605 18.48 -7.75 -5.35
N LYS A 606 17.24 -7.70 -4.83
CA LYS A 606 16.63 -6.46 -4.34
C LYS A 606 17.40 -5.82 -3.17
N CYS A 607 18.01 -6.62 -2.30
CA CYS A 607 18.81 -6.09 -1.18
C CYS A 607 20.17 -5.57 -1.59
N THR A 608 20.71 -6.01 -2.74
CA THR A 608 22.08 -5.70 -3.17
C THR A 608 22.16 -4.76 -4.37
N THR A 609 21.12 -4.72 -5.22
CA THR A 609 21.12 -3.95 -6.47
C THR A 609 20.10 -2.81 -6.48
N SER A 610 19.07 -2.85 -5.61
CA SER A 610 18.08 -1.78 -5.56
C SER A 610 18.62 -0.52 -4.93
N GLU A 611 18.18 0.61 -5.46
CA GLU A 611 18.33 1.91 -4.83
C GLU A 611 17.73 1.90 -3.42
N ALA A 612 18.46 2.47 -2.46
CA ALA A 612 18.02 2.62 -1.09
C ALA A 612 17.21 3.91 -0.94
N VAL A 613 16.04 3.81 -0.35
CA VAL A 613 15.15 4.96 -0.11
C VAL A 613 14.87 5.04 1.39
N THR A 614 15.15 6.19 1.99
CA THR A 614 15.06 6.37 3.44
C THR A 614 14.01 7.42 3.82
N TYR A 615 13.07 7.05 4.68
CA TYR A 615 12.01 7.90 5.20
C TYR A 615 11.96 7.80 6.72
N MET A 616 13.02 8.27 7.37
CA MET A 616 13.20 8.16 8.82
C MET A 616 12.66 9.37 9.59
N SER A 617 12.29 10.46 8.91
CA SER A 617 11.70 11.63 9.53
C SER A 617 10.48 11.28 10.37
N LEU A 618 10.39 11.86 11.56
CA LEU A 618 9.21 11.79 12.43
C LEU A 618 8.20 12.91 12.10
N ALA A 619 8.65 13.96 11.42
CA ALA A 619 7.81 15.04 10.90
C ALA A 619 7.08 14.64 9.60
N ALA A 620 6.33 15.56 9.02
CA ALA A 620 5.83 15.42 7.66
C ALA A 620 7.01 15.35 6.68
N VAL A 621 6.92 14.47 5.69
CA VAL A 621 7.96 14.30 4.68
C VAL A 621 7.66 15.24 3.52
N ASP A 622 8.49 16.26 3.33
CA ASP A 622 8.35 17.19 2.21
C ASP A 622 8.53 16.46 0.87
N GLY A 623 7.86 16.94 -0.17
CA GLY A 623 7.88 16.36 -1.51
C GLY A 623 6.96 15.14 -1.73
N LEU A 624 6.66 14.32 -0.71
CA LEU A 624 5.71 13.22 -0.84
C LEU A 624 4.27 13.67 -1.16
N PRO A 625 3.75 14.78 -0.59
CA PRO A 625 2.42 15.27 -0.95
C PRO A 625 2.24 15.62 -2.43
N GLY A 626 3.31 15.76 -3.20
CA GLY A 626 3.28 15.91 -4.66
C GLY A 626 3.18 14.60 -5.44
N GLN A 627 3.39 13.44 -4.80
CA GLN A 627 3.43 12.14 -5.47
C GLN A 627 2.01 11.59 -5.68
N VAL A 628 1.43 11.93 -6.80
CA VAL A 628 0.05 11.54 -7.21
C VAL A 628 0.01 10.61 -8.43
N GLY A 629 1.13 10.01 -8.77
CA GLY A 629 1.28 9.16 -9.94
C GLY A 629 1.09 9.95 -11.24
N GLY A 630 0.29 9.41 -12.15
CA GLY A 630 -0.04 10.10 -13.40
C GLY A 630 -1.16 11.13 -13.27
N GLY A 631 -1.52 11.56 -12.04
CA GLY A 631 -2.59 12.53 -11.80
C GLY A 631 -3.99 12.02 -12.15
N GLU A 632 -4.22 10.71 -12.00
CA GLU A 632 -5.47 10.04 -12.40
C GLU A 632 -6.71 10.64 -11.74
N TYR A 633 -6.58 11.13 -10.53
CA TYR A 633 -7.71 11.65 -9.76
C TYR A 633 -7.77 13.18 -9.73
N LEU A 634 -6.94 13.87 -10.51
CA LEU A 634 -7.09 15.30 -10.77
C LEU A 634 -8.45 15.58 -11.42
N PRO A 635 -9.02 16.78 -11.25
CA PRO A 635 -10.24 17.16 -11.93
C PRO A 635 -10.15 16.98 -13.44
N THR A 636 -11.25 16.60 -14.08
CA THR A 636 -11.31 16.38 -15.55
C THR A 636 -11.12 17.69 -16.31
N GLU A 637 -11.54 18.82 -15.73
CA GLU A 637 -11.25 20.15 -16.30
C GLU A 637 -9.76 20.41 -16.32
N ASP A 638 -9.28 21.08 -17.36
CA ASP A 638 -7.85 21.29 -17.59
C ASP A 638 -7.24 22.23 -16.54
N THR A 639 -6.58 21.63 -15.56
CA THR A 639 -5.83 22.33 -14.52
C THR A 639 -4.34 22.43 -14.84
N THR A 640 -3.89 21.88 -16.00
CA THR A 640 -2.47 21.66 -16.31
C THR A 640 -1.78 22.80 -17.05
N THR A 641 -2.51 23.78 -17.55
CA THR A 641 -1.94 24.89 -18.32
C THR A 641 -1.30 25.96 -17.45
N ASP A 642 -1.40 25.81 -16.13
CA ASP A 642 -0.88 26.80 -15.18
C ASP A 642 0.22 26.14 -14.33
N ASP A 643 1.49 26.45 -14.58
CA ASP A 643 2.64 26.02 -13.76
C ASP A 643 2.48 26.45 -12.29
N SER A 644 1.58 27.40 -12.01
CA SER A 644 1.17 27.80 -10.67
C SER A 644 0.29 26.74 -9.94
N VAL A 645 -0.15 25.67 -10.61
CA VAL A 645 -0.96 24.60 -9.97
C VAL A 645 -0.28 24.06 -8.72
N TRP A 646 1.03 23.92 -8.77
CA TRP A 646 1.81 23.35 -7.67
C TRP A 646 2.20 24.35 -6.59
N GLY A 647 2.32 25.64 -6.90
CA GLY A 647 2.91 26.67 -6.05
C GLY A 647 1.93 27.54 -5.27
N ARG A 648 0.76 27.86 -5.84
CA ARG A 648 -0.09 28.91 -5.24
C ARG A 648 -0.94 28.40 -4.08
N LEU A 649 -0.75 29.00 -2.90
CA LEU A 649 -1.53 28.76 -1.69
C LEU A 649 -2.49 29.89 -1.33
N THR A 650 -2.43 31.03 -2.03
CA THR A 650 -3.25 32.21 -1.82
C THR A 650 -4.40 32.29 -2.83
N PRO A 651 -5.53 32.91 -2.48
CA PRO A 651 -6.60 33.16 -3.42
C PRO A 651 -6.20 34.21 -4.47
N GLU A 652 -6.84 34.14 -5.62
CA GLU A 652 -6.71 35.10 -6.70
C GLU A 652 -8.08 35.75 -6.95
N ALA A 653 -8.13 37.06 -6.87
CA ALA A 653 -9.34 37.82 -7.01
C ALA A 653 -9.35 38.59 -8.34
N ASP A 654 -10.51 38.75 -8.95
CA ASP A 654 -10.71 39.61 -10.11
C ASP A 654 -10.50 41.08 -9.72
N ASP A 655 -10.25 41.94 -10.72
CA ASP A 655 -10.13 43.37 -10.51
C ASP A 655 -11.39 43.93 -9.83
N GLY A 656 -11.18 44.80 -8.83
CA GLY A 656 -12.25 45.37 -8.04
C GLY A 656 -12.74 44.54 -6.85
N VAL A 657 -12.10 43.43 -6.57
CA VAL A 657 -12.33 42.69 -5.33
C VAL A 657 -11.18 42.92 -4.35
N GLU A 658 -11.52 43.45 -3.18
CA GLU A 658 -10.58 43.62 -2.07
C GLU A 658 -10.71 42.46 -1.10
N LEU A 659 -9.59 41.77 -0.84
CA LEU A 659 -9.46 40.72 0.17
C LEU A 659 -8.89 41.34 1.45
N THR A 660 -9.63 41.27 2.55
CA THR A 660 -9.20 41.85 3.83
C THR A 660 -8.66 40.82 4.81
N GLU A 661 -9.16 39.61 4.75
CA GLU A 661 -8.69 38.50 5.59
C GLU A 661 -8.67 37.22 4.76
N PHE A 662 -7.67 36.37 5.00
CA PHE A 662 -7.59 35.03 4.41
C PHE A 662 -6.92 34.07 5.39
N THR A 663 -7.57 32.94 5.64
CA THR A 663 -6.99 31.81 6.37
C THR A 663 -7.32 30.51 5.67
N LYS A 664 -6.36 29.61 5.63
CA LYS A 664 -6.51 28.27 5.06
C LYS A 664 -6.01 27.23 6.07
N ASN A 665 -6.84 26.24 6.34
CA ASN A 665 -6.47 25.08 7.16
C ASN A 665 -6.95 23.80 6.45
N GLY A 666 -6.05 23.15 5.78
CA GLY A 666 -6.34 22.01 4.91
C GLY A 666 -7.40 22.38 3.86
N LEU A 667 -8.56 21.71 3.92
CA LEU A 667 -9.68 21.94 2.98
C LEU A 667 -10.70 22.97 3.45
N THR A 668 -10.38 23.72 4.49
CA THR A 668 -11.23 24.80 5.01
C THR A 668 -10.58 26.13 4.70
N ILE A 669 -11.31 27.01 4.07
CA ILE A 669 -10.92 28.39 3.78
C ILE A 669 -11.90 29.35 4.46
N GLN A 670 -11.37 30.38 5.08
CA GLN A 670 -12.14 31.54 5.56
C GLN A 670 -11.50 32.78 4.94
N LEU A 671 -12.33 33.63 4.38
CA LEU A 671 -11.89 34.90 3.82
C LEU A 671 -12.96 35.98 4.06
N ALA A 672 -12.52 37.23 4.16
CA ALA A 672 -13.35 38.39 4.11
C ALA A 672 -13.02 39.18 2.86
N ALA A 673 -14.04 39.60 2.11
CA ALA A 673 -13.89 40.29 0.84
C ALA A 673 -14.96 41.34 0.61
N GLN A 674 -14.63 42.31 -0.26
CA GLN A 674 -15.56 43.31 -0.76
C GLN A 674 -15.43 43.39 -2.28
N ASN A 675 -16.54 43.29 -3.01
CA ASN A 675 -16.60 43.61 -4.42
C ASN A 675 -16.95 45.08 -4.54
N THR A 676 -15.98 45.93 -4.91
CA THR A 676 -16.19 47.36 -5.07
C THR A 676 -16.66 47.74 -6.47
N GLY A 677 -16.78 46.77 -7.37
CA GLY A 677 -17.22 46.95 -8.76
C GLY A 677 -18.73 46.91 -8.93
N ASP A 678 -19.19 47.35 -10.12
CA ASP A 678 -20.58 47.36 -10.55
C ASP A 678 -21.01 46.04 -11.25
N THR A 679 -20.08 45.12 -11.38
CA THR A 679 -20.31 43.80 -12.03
C THR A 679 -20.02 42.67 -11.04
N GLU A 680 -20.53 41.47 -11.39
CA GLU A 680 -20.17 40.24 -10.68
C GLU A 680 -18.68 39.99 -10.83
N ALA A 681 -17.99 39.65 -9.75
CA ALA A 681 -16.57 39.38 -9.69
C ALA A 681 -16.27 38.06 -8.99
N SER A 682 -15.13 37.46 -9.26
CA SER A 682 -14.80 36.11 -8.78
C SER A 682 -13.51 36.11 -7.97
N ILE A 683 -13.46 35.17 -7.02
CA ILE A 683 -12.26 34.81 -6.24
C ILE A 683 -11.95 33.35 -6.51
N ARG A 684 -10.83 33.07 -7.16
CA ARG A 684 -10.32 31.71 -7.34
C ARG A 684 -9.62 31.26 -6.06
N LEU A 685 -10.12 30.18 -5.45
CA LEU A 685 -9.55 29.63 -4.22
C LEU A 685 -8.41 28.65 -4.53
N PRO A 686 -7.39 28.52 -3.66
CA PRO A 686 -6.30 27.55 -3.82
C PRO A 686 -6.77 26.11 -3.41
N LEU A 687 -7.87 25.66 -4.00
CA LEU A 687 -8.47 24.34 -3.80
C LEU A 687 -9.00 23.81 -5.13
N PHE A 688 -8.78 22.53 -5.40
CA PHE A 688 -9.41 21.88 -6.53
C PHE A 688 -10.90 21.65 -6.26
N TYR A 689 -11.70 21.75 -7.33
CA TYR A 689 -13.11 21.45 -7.24
C TYR A 689 -13.35 19.94 -7.25
N TYR A 690 -13.98 19.50 -6.17
CA TYR A 690 -14.57 18.16 -6.06
C TYR A 690 -15.94 18.26 -5.42
N PRO A 691 -16.90 17.37 -5.77
CA PRO A 691 -18.20 17.34 -5.09
C PRO A 691 -18.04 17.18 -3.57
N GLY A 692 -18.86 17.95 -2.81
CA GLY A 692 -18.86 17.89 -1.35
C GLY A 692 -18.31 19.13 -0.65
N TYR A 693 -17.92 20.18 -1.39
CA TYR A 693 -17.67 21.49 -0.81
C TYR A 693 -18.97 22.21 -0.48
N HIS A 694 -19.02 22.88 0.64
CA HIS A 694 -20.10 23.71 1.12
C HIS A 694 -19.57 25.07 1.52
N MET A 695 -20.35 26.10 1.18
CA MET A 695 -20.03 27.48 1.51
C MET A 695 -21.09 28.03 2.51
N THR A 696 -20.59 28.82 3.43
CA THR A 696 -21.41 29.69 4.30
C THR A 696 -20.98 31.14 4.05
N ALA A 697 -21.88 31.95 3.59
CA ALA A 697 -21.70 33.37 3.32
C ALA A 697 -23.02 34.10 3.39
N ALA A 698 -23.01 35.46 3.40
CA ALA A 698 -24.19 36.29 3.21
C ALA A 698 -24.75 36.15 1.79
N ASP A 699 -26.02 36.51 1.61
CA ASP A 699 -26.67 36.50 0.30
C ASP A 699 -25.88 37.35 -0.71
N GLY A 700 -25.83 36.90 -1.97
CA GLY A 700 -25.07 37.54 -3.04
C GLY A 700 -23.67 36.97 -3.26
N ALA A 701 -23.24 35.96 -2.48
CA ALA A 701 -22.08 35.14 -2.77
C ALA A 701 -22.51 33.74 -3.22
N ALA A 702 -21.85 33.16 -4.24
CA ALA A 702 -22.11 31.82 -4.71
C ALA A 702 -20.84 31.03 -4.88
N LEU A 703 -20.90 29.72 -4.54
CA LEU A 703 -19.78 28.79 -4.78
C LEU A 703 -19.92 28.17 -6.16
N THR A 704 -18.92 28.35 -6.99
CA THR A 704 -18.84 27.83 -8.37
C THR A 704 -17.50 27.16 -8.60
N HIS A 705 -17.19 26.75 -9.81
CA HIS A 705 -15.86 26.30 -10.19
C HIS A 705 -15.51 26.76 -11.60
N LYS A 706 -14.23 26.96 -11.84
CA LYS A 706 -13.69 27.34 -13.13
C LYS A 706 -12.31 26.73 -13.30
N ASN A 707 -12.08 26.08 -14.44
CA ASN A 707 -10.80 25.43 -14.77
C ASN A 707 -10.33 24.45 -13.67
N GLY A 708 -11.26 23.67 -13.09
CA GLY A 708 -10.94 22.70 -12.04
C GLY A 708 -10.66 23.27 -10.64
N TYR A 709 -10.73 24.59 -10.46
CA TYR A 709 -10.59 25.25 -9.16
C TYR A 709 -11.92 25.70 -8.58
N LEU A 710 -12.00 25.67 -7.26
CA LEU A 710 -13.09 26.31 -6.54
C LEU A 710 -13.05 27.81 -6.74
N THR A 711 -14.22 28.40 -7.00
CA THR A 711 -14.37 29.85 -7.26
C THR A 711 -15.57 30.36 -6.46
N VAL A 712 -15.41 31.47 -5.80
CA VAL A 712 -16.49 32.23 -5.15
C VAL A 712 -16.83 33.40 -6.04
N THR A 713 -18.10 33.49 -6.48
CA THR A 713 -18.62 34.65 -7.21
C THR A 713 -19.34 35.57 -6.24
N LEU A 714 -19.09 36.87 -6.37
CA LEU A 714 -19.62 37.92 -5.51
C LEU A 714 -20.47 38.88 -6.36
N ALA A 715 -21.69 39.17 -5.92
CA ALA A 715 -22.54 40.17 -6.53
C ALA A 715 -21.89 41.57 -6.48
N PRO A 716 -22.32 42.51 -7.34
CA PRO A 716 -21.89 43.92 -7.28
C PRO A 716 -22.10 44.50 -5.89
N GLY A 717 -21.08 45.20 -5.36
CA GLY A 717 -21.16 45.83 -4.04
C GLY A 717 -21.23 44.87 -2.85
N TRP A 718 -21.07 43.57 -3.05
CA TRP A 718 -21.07 42.58 -1.96
C TRP A 718 -19.91 42.80 -0.99
N GLN A 719 -20.20 42.74 0.32
CA GLN A 719 -19.21 42.78 1.39
C GLN A 719 -19.56 41.77 2.47
N GLY A 720 -18.57 40.97 2.91
CA GLY A 720 -18.84 40.00 3.99
C GLY A 720 -17.71 38.99 4.15
N SER A 721 -17.96 37.99 4.99
CA SER A 721 -17.10 36.83 5.18
C SER A 721 -17.64 35.60 4.46
N VAL A 722 -16.74 34.82 3.92
CA VAL A 722 -17.00 33.53 3.25
C VAL A 722 -16.25 32.45 3.98
N GLN A 723 -16.94 31.35 4.31
CA GLN A 723 -16.32 30.13 4.76
C GLN A 723 -16.63 29.01 3.76
N VAL A 724 -15.58 28.38 3.22
CA VAL A 724 -15.69 27.20 2.35
C VAL A 724 -15.10 26.01 3.06
N ARG A 725 -15.79 24.88 3.06
CA ARG A 725 -15.38 23.66 3.74
C ARG A 725 -15.81 22.42 2.95
N TRP A 726 -14.94 21.43 2.85
CA TRP A 726 -15.31 20.12 2.31
C TRP A 726 -15.88 19.23 3.43
N THR A 727 -17.11 18.77 3.28
CA THR A 727 -17.78 17.89 4.25
C THR A 727 -18.27 16.58 3.64
N GLY A 728 -18.18 16.48 2.30
CA GLY A 728 -18.79 15.39 1.53
C GLY A 728 -20.31 15.52 1.44
N MET A 729 -20.94 14.50 0.86
CA MET A 729 -22.40 14.47 0.67
C MET A 729 -23.10 13.76 1.83
N TRP A 730 -24.30 14.23 2.22
CA TRP A 730 -25.06 13.66 3.33
C TRP A 730 -25.41 12.18 3.14
N PHE A 731 -25.72 11.76 1.91
CA PHE A 731 -26.07 10.35 1.62
C PHE A 731 -24.88 9.40 1.71
N TRP A 732 -23.63 9.90 1.67
CA TRP A 732 -22.46 9.09 1.99
C TRP A 732 -22.48 8.65 3.46
N ARG A 733 -22.96 9.52 4.36
CA ARG A 733 -23.12 9.18 5.78
C ARG A 733 -24.21 8.12 5.99
N ALA A 734 -25.27 8.17 5.18
CA ALA A 734 -26.28 7.12 5.18
C ALA A 734 -25.65 5.76 4.75
N ALA A 735 -24.83 5.77 3.71
CA ALA A 735 -24.09 4.57 3.27
C ALA A 735 -23.12 4.04 4.35
N ASP A 736 -22.44 4.94 5.09
CA ASP A 736 -21.59 4.57 6.24
C ASP A 736 -22.41 3.80 7.30
N CYS A 737 -23.54 4.36 7.68
CA CYS A 737 -24.43 3.75 8.69
C CYS A 737 -24.98 2.40 8.22
N ILE A 738 -25.40 2.28 6.96
CA ILE A 738 -25.93 1.01 6.40
C ILE A 738 -24.83 -0.06 6.42
N SER A 739 -23.62 0.30 6.04
CA SER A 739 -22.48 -0.65 6.05
C SER A 739 -22.16 -1.14 7.47
N LEU A 740 -22.08 -0.23 8.44
CA LEU A 740 -21.83 -0.59 9.84
C LEU A 740 -22.93 -1.47 10.43
N LEU A 741 -24.20 -1.11 10.18
CA LEU A 741 -25.35 -1.89 10.63
C LEU A 741 -25.37 -3.28 9.97
N GLY A 742 -25.05 -3.37 8.68
CA GLY A 742 -24.96 -4.64 7.95
C GLY A 742 -23.88 -5.57 8.52
N ILE A 743 -22.70 -5.03 8.83
CA ILE A 743 -21.63 -5.78 9.49
C ILE A 743 -22.06 -6.23 10.88
N ALA A 744 -22.59 -5.32 11.71
CA ALA A 744 -23.04 -5.61 13.06
C ALA A 744 -24.15 -6.69 13.08
N ALA A 745 -25.15 -6.57 12.21
CA ALA A 745 -26.22 -7.55 12.05
C ALA A 745 -25.67 -8.93 11.68
N THR A 746 -24.71 -8.98 10.74
CA THR A 746 -24.07 -10.24 10.35
C THR A 746 -23.36 -10.91 11.53
N VAL A 747 -22.58 -10.14 12.31
CA VAL A 747 -21.86 -10.65 13.49
C VAL A 747 -22.84 -11.19 14.54
N VAL A 748 -23.94 -10.46 14.83
CA VAL A 748 -24.95 -10.88 15.80
C VAL A 748 -25.64 -12.16 15.35
N LEU A 749 -26.08 -12.23 14.09
CA LEU A 749 -26.75 -13.40 13.53
C LEU A 749 -25.81 -14.62 13.50
N TYR A 750 -24.56 -14.42 13.15
CA TYR A 750 -23.54 -15.49 13.17
C TYR A 750 -23.36 -16.05 14.60
N ARG A 751 -23.15 -15.16 15.60
CA ARG A 751 -23.00 -15.57 17.00
C ARG A 751 -24.23 -16.31 17.53
N LYS A 752 -25.44 -15.82 17.20
CA LYS A 752 -26.71 -16.51 17.58
C LYS A 752 -26.80 -17.89 16.95
N SER A 753 -26.45 -18.04 15.70
CA SER A 753 -26.42 -19.32 15.00
C SER A 753 -25.44 -20.30 15.64
N GLN A 754 -24.26 -19.85 16.05
CA GLN A 754 -23.28 -20.71 16.74
C GLN A 754 -23.77 -21.19 18.12
N LYS A 755 -24.40 -20.28 18.89
CA LYS A 755 -24.99 -20.65 20.19
C LYS A 755 -26.07 -21.72 20.04
N ASN A 756 -26.97 -21.57 19.07
CA ASN A 756 -28.04 -22.53 18.81
C ASN A 756 -27.48 -23.89 18.35
N ALA A 757 -26.36 -23.91 17.61
CA ALA A 757 -25.71 -25.16 17.20
C ALA A 757 -24.93 -25.86 18.33
N ALA A 758 -24.57 -25.13 19.39
CA ALA A 758 -23.91 -25.71 20.57
C ALA A 758 -24.90 -26.29 21.61
N HIS A 759 -26.19 -25.95 21.49
CA HIS A 759 -27.27 -26.43 22.35
C HIS A 759 -28.05 -27.61 21.73
N VAL A 760 -27.75 -28.01 20.50
CA VAL A 760 -28.26 -29.19 19.79
C VAL A 760 -27.16 -30.24 19.67
#